data_0193dcdb8db1f036840577d069ffe1de
#
_entry.id   0193dcdb8db1f036840577d069ffe1de
#
_cell.length_a   1.000
_cell.length_b   1.000
_cell.length_c   1.000
_cell.angle_alpha   90.00
_cell.angle_beta   90.00
_cell.angle_gamma   90.00
#
_symmetry.space_group_name_H-M   'P 1'
#
loop_
_entity.id
_entity.type
_entity.pdbx_description
1 polymer ?
#
loop_
_entity_poly.entity_id
_entity_poly.type
_entity_poly.pdbx_seq_one_letter_code
_entity_poly.pdbx_strand_id
1 'polypeptide(L)'
;MNTHLNRMLFSRAFVKVSACVVLSAGCLPMAAYAESVEAPVVESVLQQKAISGKVVDSKGESIIGANIMEKGTTNGSITDFDGNFSLNVAANAVLQISYIGYKTQEIPASQLKAGAVITLKEDTEVMDEVVVIGYGTQRKGDVTSAISSVKAEDFTVGKVGDAADLIKGKVAGLTIAKGSGDPNATSTIRLRGVISVNGSTTPLILIDGVEGDLGTVAPENIEAIDVLKDASAAAIYGTRGANGVILITTKTGKREAHTTASYSGYVSASQFGKKLEFMTAEDVRAGKTNFTDKGYDTDWLDAISRTGFTHNHNFNITGGTKQTTYSADFTYRKEDGVIMNTYAEDMRMRFDVSHWMLNDMLRVNLNMVKKWHKNSATNATNTDQSNIYRQAIARNPTAPIYNEDGSYNEDFGVSYYYNPVSMLEERLGDYTYEETRATGNITFEPIKGWQTNLMLATSRFGAHDKGYNTSEYYGSELGGYNGYAYHTNDDTRTDNLEITSKYDFTKGKHRMNALVGYSYQYYKYERNYSSNYDFPNDFFLWNNMASGTYLKEGKAGLGSEASENTLIGFFGRVSYAYDNRYNLLVSVRREGSSKFGADNKWGTFPSASLGWTISNEQFMKGLTWLNNLKLRAGFGITGVIPNEPYQSLTRYAYETYYKDGDTWKQGLKVQSNPNAKLKWEKSTEFNVGLDWSVLDDRLGGSIDVYNKKTTDLLFWYSVPTPPNLYNTTLANGGSVRNHGVEIAINAVPVRTKNFEWKTVVTLAHNASKLLSLSNELYETDSYMNVGGLGEPISVTTHRMEEGRPLGEFWGLKSVGVSENGLFLIEKPDGEVVEFTTAMAQDDAYKQYLGNGLPKVYLGWSNTFSYKNWDLSMQFTSQLGFKILNEPRAYYENNSHAYNRLKSVEEAPYGGQYTLSSSQAQTFVSYYLENGNFLKLTNLTLGYTFPLKKDNKWIKGVRAYLSGDNLFCITGYSGLDPELSNPYPTYAGIDARDKYPSLRSFTFGLNLTF
;
A
#
# COMPACT_ATOMS: atom_id res chain seq x y z
N MET A 1 -8.63 8.11 41.57
CA MET A 1 -9.96 7.49 41.67
C MET A 1 -10.99 8.02 40.66
N ASN A 2 -10.95 9.30 40.26
CA ASN A 2 -11.90 9.83 39.25
C ASN A 2 -11.62 9.43 37.80
N THR A 3 -10.43 9.01 37.45
CA THR A 3 -10.07 8.58 36.09
C THR A 3 -10.54 7.17 35.73
N HIS A 4 -10.66 6.29 36.70
CA HIS A 4 -11.16 4.91 36.47
C HIS A 4 -12.68 4.86 36.24
N LEU A 5 -13.44 5.75 36.85
CA LEU A 5 -14.92 5.78 36.72
C LEU A 5 -15.37 6.22 35.32
N ASN A 6 -14.66 7.20 34.74
CA ASN A 6 -14.96 7.65 33.38
C ASN A 6 -14.54 6.60 32.31
N ARG A 7 -13.45 5.85 32.52
CA ARG A 7 -13.05 4.74 31.64
C ARG A 7 -14.07 3.60 31.61
N MET A 8 -14.63 3.24 32.77
CA MET A 8 -15.65 2.18 32.84
C MET A 8 -16.97 2.56 32.20
N LEU A 9 -17.40 3.82 32.26
CA LEU A 9 -18.65 4.28 31.67
C LEU A 9 -18.56 4.31 30.13
N PHE A 10 -17.46 4.78 29.56
CA PHE A 10 -17.27 4.80 28.10
C PHE A 10 -17.09 3.40 27.49
N SER A 11 -16.31 2.52 28.13
CA SER A 11 -16.13 1.16 27.61
C SER A 11 -17.42 0.32 27.68
N ARG A 12 -18.22 0.48 28.73
CA ARG A 12 -19.52 -0.21 28.87
C ARG A 12 -20.60 0.34 27.95
N ALA A 13 -20.58 1.66 27.66
CA ALA A 13 -21.48 2.25 26.67
C ALA A 13 -21.17 1.79 25.26
N PHE A 14 -19.88 1.72 24.90
CA PHE A 14 -19.45 1.27 23.58
C PHE A 14 -19.79 -0.22 23.31
N VAL A 15 -19.55 -1.08 24.28
CA VAL A 15 -19.91 -2.51 24.18
C VAL A 15 -21.42 -2.71 24.12
N LYS A 16 -22.23 -1.91 24.87
CA LYS A 16 -23.69 -2.00 24.81
C LYS A 16 -24.27 -1.46 23.51
N VAL A 17 -23.72 -0.39 22.95
CA VAL A 17 -24.14 0.16 21.64
C VAL A 17 -23.74 -0.78 20.51
N SER A 18 -22.54 -1.36 20.54
CA SER A 18 -22.13 -2.38 19.55
C SER A 18 -23.01 -3.64 19.63
N ALA A 19 -23.39 -4.09 20.83
CA ALA A 19 -24.27 -5.24 21.00
C ALA A 19 -25.72 -4.95 20.54
N CYS A 20 -26.24 -3.73 20.78
CA CYS A 20 -27.56 -3.34 20.29
C CYS A 20 -27.62 -3.21 18.76
N VAL A 21 -26.55 -2.73 18.13
CA VAL A 21 -26.46 -2.61 16.66
C VAL A 21 -26.42 -4.00 16.00
N VAL A 22 -25.71 -4.96 16.59
CA VAL A 22 -25.64 -6.35 16.06
C VAL A 22 -26.96 -7.11 16.30
N LEU A 23 -27.65 -6.88 17.44
CA LEU A 23 -28.93 -7.52 17.74
C LEU A 23 -30.11 -6.95 16.92
N SER A 24 -30.07 -5.68 16.51
CA SER A 24 -31.10 -5.09 15.65
C SER A 24 -31.00 -5.50 14.19
N ALA A 25 -29.82 -5.93 13.71
CA ALA A 25 -29.67 -6.52 12.37
C ALA A 25 -30.18 -7.95 12.25
N GLY A 26 -30.37 -8.68 13.37
CA GLY A 26 -30.85 -10.06 13.40
C GLY A 26 -32.38 -10.23 13.48
N CYS A 27 -33.13 -9.15 13.67
CA CYS A 27 -34.60 -9.19 13.75
C CYS A 27 -35.25 -8.51 12.55
N LEU A 28 -35.10 -9.08 11.36
CA LEU A 28 -36.03 -8.83 10.26
C LEU A 28 -37.24 -9.72 10.48
N PRO A 29 -38.48 -9.18 10.62
CA PRO A 29 -39.66 -10.03 10.73
C PRO A 29 -39.89 -10.73 9.38
N MET A 30 -40.02 -12.05 9.40
CA MET A 30 -40.64 -12.79 8.30
C MET A 30 -42.02 -12.18 8.09
N ALA A 31 -42.22 -11.55 6.93
CA ALA A 31 -43.49 -11.05 6.53
C ALA A 31 -44.46 -12.21 6.43
N ALA A 32 -45.48 -12.19 7.28
CA ALA A 32 -46.63 -13.09 7.18
C ALA A 32 -47.35 -12.82 5.85
N TYR A 33 -47.66 -13.88 5.13
CA TYR A 33 -48.59 -13.88 4.00
C TYR A 33 -49.94 -13.39 4.54
N ALA A 34 -50.35 -12.19 4.12
CA ALA A 34 -51.76 -11.75 4.25
C ALA A 34 -52.42 -11.93 2.88
N GLU A 35 -53.41 -12.79 2.82
CA GLU A 35 -54.29 -12.92 1.67
C GLU A 35 -54.94 -11.58 1.35
N SER A 36 -54.72 -11.10 0.13
CA SER A 36 -55.36 -9.89 -0.40
C SER A 36 -56.81 -10.21 -0.77
N VAL A 37 -57.72 -9.57 -0.09
CA VAL A 37 -59.10 -9.45 -0.54
C VAL A 37 -59.13 -8.53 -1.76
N GLU A 38 -59.52 -9.07 -2.92
CA GLU A 38 -59.75 -8.32 -4.14
C GLU A 38 -60.89 -7.31 -3.98
N ALA A 39 -60.55 -6.02 -4.06
CA ALA A 39 -61.52 -4.98 -4.37
C ALA A 39 -61.62 -4.83 -5.89
N PRO A 40 -62.81 -4.62 -6.48
CA PRO A 40 -62.93 -4.54 -7.92
C PRO A 40 -62.23 -3.31 -8.50
N VAL A 41 -61.22 -3.55 -9.30
CA VAL A 41 -60.50 -2.52 -10.08
C VAL A 41 -61.44 -2.13 -11.22
N VAL A 42 -61.89 -0.89 -11.20
CA VAL A 42 -62.49 -0.24 -12.35
C VAL A 42 -61.38 0.01 -13.35
N GLU A 43 -61.27 -0.83 -14.37
CA GLU A 43 -60.39 -0.61 -15.52
C GLU A 43 -60.84 0.65 -16.28
N SER A 44 -60.21 1.77 -15.99
CA SER A 44 -60.16 2.85 -16.97
C SER A 44 -59.24 2.42 -18.10
N VAL A 45 -59.80 2.14 -19.27
CA VAL A 45 -59.05 1.91 -20.49
C VAL A 45 -58.32 3.22 -20.86
N LEU A 46 -57.11 3.37 -20.35
CA LEU A 46 -56.20 4.42 -20.80
C LEU A 46 -55.76 4.05 -22.22
N GLN A 47 -56.16 4.88 -23.21
CA GLN A 47 -55.70 4.74 -24.57
C GLN A 47 -54.16 4.83 -24.59
N GLN A 48 -53.52 3.70 -24.81
CA GLN A 48 -52.09 3.62 -25.02
C GLN A 48 -51.74 4.15 -26.40
N LYS A 49 -50.71 5.03 -26.46
CA LYS A 49 -50.14 5.56 -27.69
C LYS A 49 -48.80 4.91 -27.94
N ALA A 50 -48.63 4.26 -29.06
CA ALA A 50 -47.33 3.79 -29.55
C ALA A 50 -46.51 4.98 -30.05
N ILE A 51 -45.36 5.21 -29.43
CA ILE A 51 -44.41 6.26 -29.82
C ILE A 51 -43.15 5.61 -30.33
N SER A 52 -42.68 6.01 -31.49
CA SER A 52 -41.38 5.63 -32.05
C SER A 52 -40.62 6.87 -32.50
N GLY A 53 -39.31 6.86 -32.36
CA GLY A 53 -38.45 7.97 -32.76
C GLY A 53 -36.99 7.56 -32.82
N LYS A 54 -36.16 8.54 -33.11
CA LYS A 54 -34.72 8.43 -33.18
C LYS A 54 -34.07 9.48 -32.27
N VAL A 55 -33.08 9.06 -31.46
CA VAL A 55 -32.32 9.98 -30.62
C VAL A 55 -30.96 10.21 -31.27
N VAL A 56 -30.58 11.47 -31.44
CA VAL A 56 -29.35 11.91 -32.08
C VAL A 56 -28.64 12.95 -31.20
N ASP A 57 -27.38 13.17 -31.43
CA ASP A 57 -26.61 14.27 -30.82
C ASP A 57 -26.80 15.59 -31.62
N SER A 58 -26.10 16.65 -31.17
CA SER A 58 -26.13 17.98 -31.86
C SER A 58 -25.50 17.99 -33.25
N LYS A 59 -24.75 16.93 -33.62
CA LYS A 59 -24.13 16.74 -34.94
C LYS A 59 -25.00 15.84 -35.87
N GLY A 60 -26.10 15.29 -35.34
CA GLY A 60 -26.99 14.37 -36.03
C GLY A 60 -26.54 12.91 -35.99
N GLU A 61 -25.53 12.54 -35.16
CA GLU A 61 -25.10 11.19 -34.96
C GLU A 61 -26.07 10.44 -34.02
N SER A 62 -26.30 9.15 -34.27
CA SER A 62 -27.24 8.33 -33.51
C SER A 62 -26.71 8.04 -32.12
N ILE A 63 -27.46 8.32 -31.06
CA ILE A 63 -27.11 7.99 -29.70
C ILE A 63 -27.62 6.57 -29.36
N ILE A 64 -26.72 5.65 -29.19
CA ILE A 64 -26.98 4.24 -28.89
C ILE A 64 -27.12 4.07 -27.39
N GLY A 65 -28.17 3.37 -26.91
CA GLY A 65 -28.36 3.10 -25.50
C GLY A 65 -28.91 4.26 -24.68
N ALA A 66 -29.43 5.33 -25.35
CA ALA A 66 -30.16 6.37 -24.64
C ALA A 66 -31.40 5.79 -23.98
N ASN A 67 -31.65 6.16 -22.73
CA ASN A 67 -32.76 5.68 -21.94
C ASN A 67 -33.98 6.59 -22.14
N ILE A 68 -35.10 6.00 -22.56
CA ILE A 68 -36.41 6.68 -22.77
C ILE A 68 -37.37 6.07 -21.73
N MET A 69 -37.80 6.87 -20.75
CA MET A 69 -38.71 6.42 -19.71
C MET A 69 -40.00 7.26 -19.68
N GLU A 70 -41.12 6.62 -19.44
CA GLU A 70 -42.34 7.32 -19.05
C GLU A 70 -42.20 7.83 -17.62
N LYS A 71 -42.15 9.16 -17.44
CA LYS A 71 -41.86 9.81 -16.17
C LYS A 71 -42.82 9.35 -15.08
N GLY A 72 -42.24 8.87 -13.97
CA GLY A 72 -42.98 8.39 -12.82
C GLY A 72 -43.45 6.94 -12.90
N THR A 73 -43.04 6.18 -13.93
CA THR A 73 -43.33 4.76 -14.10
C THR A 73 -42.05 3.96 -14.37
N THR A 74 -42.15 2.64 -14.39
CA THR A 74 -41.08 1.72 -14.81
C THR A 74 -41.13 1.38 -16.32
N ASN A 75 -42.08 2.00 -17.07
CA ASN A 75 -42.23 1.75 -18.48
C ASN A 75 -41.17 2.53 -19.26
N GLY A 76 -40.28 1.84 -19.96
CA GLY A 76 -39.17 2.47 -20.69
C GLY A 76 -38.62 1.62 -21.80
N SER A 77 -37.83 2.24 -22.67
CA SER A 77 -37.08 1.64 -23.77
C SER A 77 -35.69 2.27 -23.86
N ILE A 78 -34.75 1.58 -24.48
CA ILE A 78 -33.43 2.11 -24.82
C ILE A 78 -33.25 2.16 -26.32
N THR A 79 -32.50 3.15 -26.83
CA THR A 79 -32.23 3.26 -28.26
C THR A 79 -31.35 2.12 -28.76
N ASP A 80 -31.65 1.66 -29.99
CA ASP A 80 -30.87 0.65 -30.72
C ASP A 80 -29.58 1.24 -31.33
N PHE A 81 -28.84 0.45 -32.14
CA PHE A 81 -27.60 0.85 -32.80
C PHE A 81 -27.77 2.01 -33.82
N ASP A 82 -28.98 2.21 -34.31
CA ASP A 82 -29.30 3.32 -35.23
C ASP A 82 -29.92 4.50 -34.47
N GLY A 83 -29.96 4.43 -33.09
CA GLY A 83 -30.58 5.44 -32.26
C GLY A 83 -32.09 5.40 -32.17
N ASN A 84 -32.75 4.37 -32.73
CA ASN A 84 -34.22 4.28 -32.76
C ASN A 84 -34.77 3.68 -31.45
N PHE A 85 -35.94 4.11 -31.05
CA PHE A 85 -36.71 3.56 -29.95
C PHE A 85 -38.20 3.38 -30.30
N SER A 86 -38.84 2.49 -29.58
CA SER A 86 -40.29 2.32 -29.61
C SER A 86 -40.80 2.03 -28.20
N LEU A 87 -41.88 2.71 -27.78
CA LEU A 87 -42.45 2.61 -26.45
C LEU A 87 -43.95 2.87 -26.47
N ASN A 88 -44.73 2.05 -25.80
CA ASN A 88 -46.17 2.27 -25.61
C ASN A 88 -46.40 3.02 -24.30
N VAL A 89 -47.02 4.19 -24.33
CA VAL A 89 -47.18 5.07 -23.18
C VAL A 89 -48.60 5.59 -23.07
N ALA A 90 -49.00 6.10 -21.92
CA ALA A 90 -50.27 6.78 -21.73
C ALA A 90 -50.36 8.04 -22.67
N ALA A 91 -51.51 8.36 -23.18
CA ALA A 91 -51.70 9.49 -24.12
C ALA A 91 -51.25 10.85 -23.54
N ASN A 92 -51.28 11.01 -22.23
CA ASN A 92 -50.86 12.20 -21.49
C ASN A 92 -49.49 12.07 -20.83
N ALA A 93 -48.72 11.02 -21.12
CA ALA A 93 -47.41 10.76 -20.56
C ALA A 93 -46.37 11.83 -20.92
N VAL A 94 -45.39 12.01 -20.08
CA VAL A 94 -44.16 12.78 -20.33
C VAL A 94 -43.02 11.78 -20.45
N LEU A 95 -42.30 11.80 -21.57
CA LEU A 95 -41.12 10.99 -21.78
C LEU A 95 -39.89 11.72 -21.22
N GLN A 96 -39.12 11.05 -20.43
CA GLN A 96 -37.79 11.48 -19.97
C GLN A 96 -36.74 10.74 -20.78
N ILE A 97 -36.00 11.48 -21.61
CA ILE A 97 -34.93 10.95 -22.45
C ILE A 97 -33.59 11.36 -21.85
N SER A 98 -32.76 10.37 -21.47
CA SER A 98 -31.46 10.59 -20.82
C SER A 98 -30.38 9.71 -21.43
N TYR A 99 -29.17 10.26 -21.50
CA TYR A 99 -27.96 9.51 -21.86
C TYR A 99 -26.76 10.12 -21.14
N ILE A 100 -25.77 9.30 -20.83
CA ILE A 100 -24.56 9.75 -20.11
C ILE A 100 -23.83 10.78 -20.98
N GLY A 101 -23.53 11.97 -20.43
CA GLY A 101 -22.91 13.08 -21.15
C GLY A 101 -23.87 13.99 -21.89
N TYR A 102 -25.20 13.81 -21.77
CA TYR A 102 -26.22 14.64 -22.41
C TYR A 102 -27.25 15.17 -21.44
N LYS A 103 -27.77 16.38 -21.69
CA LYS A 103 -28.85 16.97 -20.87
C LYS A 103 -30.13 16.15 -21.02
N THR A 104 -30.64 15.69 -19.90
CA THR A 104 -31.94 14.99 -19.84
C THR A 104 -33.03 15.89 -20.38
N GLN A 105 -33.81 15.39 -21.34
CA GLN A 105 -34.89 16.11 -21.96
C GLN A 105 -36.24 15.50 -21.61
N GLU A 106 -37.21 16.32 -21.20
CA GLU A 106 -38.59 15.90 -20.96
C GLU A 106 -39.49 16.37 -22.10
N ILE A 107 -40.19 15.44 -22.75
CA ILE A 107 -41.06 15.74 -23.87
C ILE A 107 -42.43 15.10 -23.64
N PRO A 108 -43.55 15.87 -23.65
CA PRO A 108 -44.88 15.30 -23.61
C PRO A 108 -45.15 14.37 -24.78
N ALA A 109 -45.71 13.19 -24.54
CA ALA A 109 -46.01 12.20 -25.58
C ALA A 109 -46.94 12.74 -26.68
N SER A 110 -47.76 13.74 -26.34
CA SER A 110 -48.65 14.43 -27.28
C SER A 110 -47.91 15.23 -28.35
N GLN A 111 -46.67 15.68 -28.09
CA GLN A 111 -45.82 16.46 -29.00
C GLN A 111 -44.99 15.60 -29.95
N LEU A 112 -44.90 14.29 -29.68
CA LEU A 112 -44.10 13.38 -30.49
C LEU A 112 -44.97 12.73 -31.60
N LYS A 113 -44.53 12.91 -32.84
CA LYS A 113 -45.08 12.22 -34.04
C LYS A 113 -44.28 10.91 -34.22
N ALA A 114 -44.88 9.89 -34.82
CA ALA A 114 -44.15 8.66 -35.16
C ALA A 114 -42.92 8.98 -36.03
N GLY A 115 -41.76 8.46 -35.67
CA GLY A 115 -40.48 8.75 -36.33
C GLY A 115 -39.83 10.10 -35.97
N ALA A 116 -40.24 10.75 -34.87
CA ALA A 116 -39.64 12.00 -34.41
C ALA A 116 -38.15 11.85 -34.16
N VAL A 117 -37.33 12.80 -34.64
CA VAL A 117 -35.89 12.89 -34.30
C VAL A 117 -35.76 13.79 -33.08
N ILE A 118 -35.20 13.23 -32.01
CA ILE A 118 -34.95 13.92 -30.75
C ILE A 118 -33.45 14.18 -30.63
N THR A 119 -33.10 15.47 -30.66
CA THR A 119 -31.70 15.88 -30.51
C THR A 119 -31.40 16.15 -29.06
N LEU A 120 -30.55 15.33 -28.45
CA LEU A 120 -30.00 15.61 -27.12
C LEU A 120 -28.81 16.58 -27.27
N LYS A 121 -28.81 17.61 -26.45
CA LYS A 121 -27.67 18.51 -26.33
C LYS A 121 -26.66 17.89 -25.39
N GLU A 122 -25.40 17.89 -25.81
CA GLU A 122 -24.31 17.51 -24.92
C GLU A 122 -24.43 18.33 -23.63
N ASP A 123 -24.36 17.64 -22.53
CA ASP A 123 -24.28 18.32 -21.24
C ASP A 123 -22.87 18.86 -21.08
N THR A 124 -22.64 20.08 -21.60
CA THR A 124 -21.40 20.82 -21.42
C THR A 124 -21.21 21.34 -20.00
N GLU A 125 -22.24 21.25 -19.15
CA GLU A 125 -21.98 21.08 -17.73
C GLU A 125 -21.49 19.64 -17.59
N VAL A 126 -20.15 19.43 -17.72
CA VAL A 126 -19.43 18.26 -17.24
C VAL A 126 -20.10 17.90 -15.93
N MET A 127 -20.74 16.71 -15.84
CA MET A 127 -21.20 16.20 -14.54
C MET A 127 -20.02 16.42 -13.62
N ASP A 128 -20.17 17.36 -12.66
CA ASP A 128 -19.05 17.83 -11.85
C ASP A 128 -18.43 16.61 -11.21
N GLU A 129 -17.33 16.13 -11.76
CA GLU A 129 -16.58 15.01 -11.23
C GLU A 129 -16.26 15.33 -9.78
N VAL A 130 -16.78 14.51 -8.89
CA VAL A 130 -16.68 14.74 -7.45
C VAL A 130 -15.46 13.96 -6.96
N VAL A 131 -14.59 14.63 -6.24
CA VAL A 131 -13.39 14.05 -5.62
C VAL A 131 -13.61 14.01 -4.11
N VAL A 132 -13.19 12.94 -3.47
CA VAL A 132 -13.22 12.84 -2.01
C VAL A 132 -12.06 13.65 -1.42
N ILE A 133 -12.37 14.57 -0.51
CA ILE A 133 -11.43 15.54 0.09
C ILE A 133 -11.50 15.51 1.62
N GLY A 134 -11.31 14.41 2.24
CA GLY A 134 -11.41 14.32 3.71
C GLY A 134 -12.73 14.87 4.28
N TYR A 135 -13.46 14.07 5.00
CA TYR A 135 -14.76 14.44 5.60
C TYR A 135 -15.78 15.02 4.62
N GLY A 136 -15.76 14.58 3.37
CA GLY A 136 -16.73 15.00 2.34
C GLY A 136 -16.20 14.95 0.92
N THR A 137 -17.02 15.40 -0.01
CA THR A 137 -16.73 15.44 -1.43
C THR A 137 -16.74 16.89 -1.91
N GLN A 138 -15.92 17.17 -2.93
CA GLN A 138 -15.86 18.48 -3.58
C GLN A 138 -15.86 18.28 -5.11
N ARG A 139 -16.46 19.23 -5.84
CA ARG A 139 -16.38 19.24 -7.31
C ARG A 139 -14.91 19.39 -7.72
N LYS A 140 -14.45 18.61 -8.68
CA LYS A 140 -13.07 18.65 -9.19
C LYS A 140 -12.64 20.07 -9.60
N GLY A 141 -13.56 20.82 -10.21
CA GLY A 141 -13.35 22.23 -10.55
C GLY A 141 -13.05 23.14 -9.35
N ASP A 142 -13.54 22.83 -8.16
CA ASP A 142 -13.37 23.64 -6.95
C ASP A 142 -12.14 23.24 -6.13
N VAL A 143 -11.51 22.07 -6.39
CA VAL A 143 -10.35 21.55 -5.67
C VAL A 143 -9.15 22.46 -5.85
N THR A 144 -8.54 22.91 -4.75
CA THR A 144 -7.37 23.82 -4.73
C THR A 144 -6.08 23.12 -4.35
N SER A 145 -6.16 21.87 -3.93
CA SER A 145 -5.06 21.06 -3.44
C SER A 145 -4.57 20.06 -4.50
N ALA A 146 -3.36 19.50 -4.33
CA ALA A 146 -2.82 18.48 -5.20
C ALA A 146 -3.45 17.11 -4.88
N ILE A 147 -4.50 16.75 -5.62
CA ILE A 147 -5.21 15.47 -5.48
C ILE A 147 -5.17 14.73 -6.82
N SER A 148 -4.87 13.43 -6.77
CA SER A 148 -4.95 12.53 -7.91
C SER A 148 -5.98 11.46 -7.64
N SER A 149 -6.92 11.26 -8.56
CA SER A 149 -7.99 10.26 -8.50
C SER A 149 -7.79 9.21 -9.59
N VAL A 150 -7.84 7.94 -9.25
CA VAL A 150 -7.84 6.81 -10.18
C VAL A 150 -9.13 6.02 -9.96
N LYS A 151 -9.92 5.85 -11.02
CA LYS A 151 -11.20 5.14 -10.99
C LYS A 151 -11.05 3.68 -11.38
N ALA A 152 -12.05 2.87 -11.05
CA ALA A 152 -12.05 1.43 -11.34
C ALA A 152 -11.82 1.09 -12.81
N GLU A 153 -12.26 1.94 -13.75
CA GLU A 153 -12.07 1.76 -15.20
C GLU A 153 -10.60 1.89 -15.64
N ASP A 154 -9.79 2.60 -14.84
CA ASP A 154 -8.36 2.82 -15.09
C ASP A 154 -7.45 1.91 -14.26
N PHE A 155 -8.00 0.99 -13.46
CA PHE A 155 -7.22 0.10 -12.62
C PHE A 155 -6.41 -0.93 -13.43
N THR A 156 -5.30 -1.37 -12.85
CA THR A 156 -4.53 -2.49 -13.42
C THR A 156 -5.33 -3.78 -13.28
N VAL A 157 -5.42 -4.56 -14.36
CA VAL A 157 -6.12 -5.86 -14.41
C VAL A 157 -5.08 -6.97 -14.46
N GLY A 158 -5.29 -8.09 -13.73
CA GLY A 158 -4.38 -9.23 -13.71
C GLY A 158 -4.31 -9.87 -12.32
N LYS A 159 -3.15 -10.41 -11.95
CA LYS A 159 -2.87 -10.91 -10.61
C LYS A 159 -2.64 -9.74 -9.65
N VAL A 160 -3.71 -9.16 -9.12
CA VAL A 160 -3.67 -8.08 -8.15
C VAL A 160 -3.87 -8.65 -6.76
N GLY A 161 -2.83 -8.62 -5.93
CA GLY A 161 -2.89 -9.12 -4.55
C GLY A 161 -3.25 -8.05 -3.52
N ASP A 162 -2.92 -6.80 -3.84
CA ASP A 162 -2.98 -5.63 -2.97
C ASP A 162 -3.63 -4.47 -3.73
N ALA A 163 -4.48 -3.69 -3.08
CA ALA A 163 -5.14 -2.52 -3.67
C ALA A 163 -4.14 -1.45 -4.18
N ALA A 164 -2.93 -1.39 -3.63
CA ALA A 164 -1.87 -0.51 -4.12
C ALA A 164 -1.45 -0.83 -5.57
N ASP A 165 -1.42 -2.11 -5.95
CA ASP A 165 -1.02 -2.53 -7.29
C ASP A 165 -1.95 -1.99 -8.39
N LEU A 166 -3.22 -1.68 -8.04
CA LEU A 166 -4.20 -1.09 -8.97
C LEU A 166 -3.74 0.26 -9.53
N ILE A 167 -2.99 1.03 -8.74
CA ILE A 167 -2.58 2.41 -9.06
C ILE A 167 -1.07 2.57 -9.26
N LYS A 168 -0.31 1.47 -9.24
CA LYS A 168 1.14 1.49 -9.47
C LYS A 168 1.48 2.18 -10.80
N GLY A 169 2.32 3.23 -10.73
CA GLY A 169 2.74 4.02 -11.90
C GLY A 169 1.67 4.94 -12.51
N LYS A 170 0.48 5.08 -11.89
CA LYS A 170 -0.62 5.92 -12.39
C LYS A 170 -0.76 7.27 -11.66
N VAL A 171 -0.10 7.44 -10.53
CA VAL A 171 -0.12 8.67 -9.73
C VAL A 171 1.28 9.25 -9.65
N ALA A 172 1.47 10.47 -10.16
CA ALA A 172 2.75 11.16 -10.09
C ALA A 172 3.13 11.46 -8.63
N GLY A 173 4.39 11.14 -8.25
CA GLY A 173 4.89 11.29 -6.88
C GLY A 173 4.57 10.14 -5.94
N LEU A 174 3.75 9.18 -6.34
CA LEU A 174 3.46 7.95 -5.60
C LEU A 174 4.34 6.82 -6.12
N THR A 175 5.11 6.20 -5.23
CA THR A 175 5.90 5.01 -5.53
C THR A 175 5.34 3.81 -4.78
N ILE A 176 5.17 2.70 -5.50
CA ILE A 176 4.70 1.44 -4.96
C ILE A 176 5.68 0.37 -5.44
N ALA A 177 6.37 -0.27 -4.51
CA ALA A 177 7.35 -1.30 -4.80
C ALA A 177 7.03 -2.57 -4.00
N LYS A 178 7.03 -3.70 -4.67
CA LYS A 178 6.97 -5.03 -4.07
C LYS A 178 8.27 -5.76 -4.42
N GLY A 179 9.27 -5.63 -3.56
CA GLY A 179 10.62 -6.12 -3.82
C GLY A 179 10.81 -7.63 -3.63
N SER A 180 9.77 -8.39 -3.34
CA SER A 180 9.81 -9.82 -3.03
C SER A 180 8.71 -10.58 -3.75
N GLY A 181 9.00 -11.80 -4.17
CA GLY A 181 8.03 -12.75 -4.74
C GLY A 181 7.29 -13.59 -3.70
N ASP A 182 7.54 -13.38 -2.41
CA ASP A 182 6.83 -14.07 -1.34
C ASP A 182 5.32 -13.79 -1.40
N PRO A 183 4.45 -14.81 -1.29
CA PRO A 183 3.01 -14.63 -1.25
C PRO A 183 2.54 -13.65 -0.16
N ASN A 184 3.30 -13.52 0.93
CA ASN A 184 3.00 -12.67 2.09
C ASN A 184 3.67 -11.29 2.03
N ALA A 185 4.47 -11.00 0.99
CA ALA A 185 5.11 -9.71 0.85
C ALA A 185 4.09 -8.59 0.65
N THR A 186 4.22 -7.52 1.44
CA THR A 186 3.41 -6.31 1.35
C THR A 186 4.07 -5.27 0.45
N SER A 187 3.24 -4.42 -0.19
CA SER A 187 3.73 -3.31 -0.99
C SER A 187 4.25 -2.17 -0.11
N THR A 188 5.45 -1.70 -0.38
CA THR A 188 5.96 -0.46 0.21
C THR A 188 5.42 0.73 -0.57
N ILE A 189 4.70 1.62 0.11
CA ILE A 189 4.07 2.80 -0.48
C ILE A 189 4.76 4.04 0.04
N ARG A 190 5.15 4.95 -0.86
CA ARG A 190 5.78 6.21 -0.52
C ARG A 190 5.27 7.34 -1.38
N LEU A 191 5.05 8.52 -0.77
CA LEU A 191 4.57 9.71 -1.45
C LEU A 191 5.57 10.86 -1.25
N ARG A 192 6.04 11.49 -2.35
CA ARG A 192 6.94 12.67 -2.34
C ARG A 192 8.27 12.49 -1.57
N GLY A 193 8.83 11.27 -1.54
CA GLY A 193 10.13 11.00 -0.93
C GLY A 193 10.09 10.83 0.59
N VAL A 194 11.24 10.96 1.25
CA VAL A 194 11.43 10.70 2.68
C VAL A 194 11.39 11.99 3.46
N ILE A 195 10.52 12.09 4.46
CA ILE A 195 10.31 13.31 5.29
C ILE A 195 10.76 13.15 6.75
N SER A 196 11.00 11.93 7.20
CA SER A 196 11.50 11.63 8.53
C SER A 196 12.54 10.50 8.43
N VAL A 197 13.46 10.43 9.38
CA VAL A 197 14.48 9.37 9.45
C VAL A 197 14.01 8.22 10.34
N ASN A 198 13.38 8.52 11.47
CA ASN A 198 12.92 7.54 12.47
C ASN A 198 11.38 7.50 12.61
N GLY A 199 10.64 8.43 12.00
CA GLY A 199 9.18 8.43 11.97
C GLY A 199 8.61 7.57 10.85
N SER A 200 7.28 7.34 10.85
CA SER A 200 6.60 6.67 9.76
C SER A 200 6.79 7.42 8.44
N THR A 201 7.01 6.69 7.35
CA THR A 201 7.09 7.22 5.98
C THR A 201 5.91 6.79 5.11
N THR A 202 5.00 5.96 5.65
CA THR A 202 3.84 5.43 4.94
C THR A 202 2.69 6.43 4.96
N PRO A 203 1.98 6.67 3.83
CA PRO A 203 0.76 7.46 3.81
C PRO A 203 -0.34 6.87 4.70
N LEU A 204 -1.22 7.74 5.23
CA LEU A 204 -2.44 7.30 5.89
C LEU A 204 -3.40 6.66 4.88
N ILE A 205 -3.88 5.46 5.17
CA ILE A 205 -4.85 4.75 4.35
C ILE A 205 -6.21 4.81 5.03
N LEU A 206 -7.20 5.36 4.33
CA LEU A 206 -8.58 5.41 4.78
C LEU A 206 -9.47 4.64 3.81
N ILE A 207 -10.23 3.70 4.33
CA ILE A 207 -11.19 2.88 3.57
C ILE A 207 -12.59 3.28 4.02
N ASP A 208 -13.36 3.87 3.11
CA ASP A 208 -14.69 4.45 3.40
C ASP A 208 -14.67 5.43 4.60
N GLY A 209 -13.56 6.18 4.75
CA GLY A 209 -13.35 7.18 5.79
C GLY A 209 -12.74 6.66 7.10
N VAL A 210 -12.51 5.36 7.26
CA VAL A 210 -11.92 4.75 8.45
C VAL A 210 -10.51 4.23 8.15
N GLU A 211 -9.57 4.48 9.07
CA GLU A 211 -8.21 3.96 8.96
C GLU A 211 -8.20 2.43 8.88
N GLY A 212 -7.44 1.89 7.93
CA GLY A 212 -7.38 0.45 7.70
C GLY A 212 -6.21 0.03 6.83
N ASP A 213 -6.01 -1.29 6.73
CA ASP A 213 -5.00 -1.92 5.90
C ASP A 213 -5.54 -2.24 4.49
N LEU A 214 -4.69 -2.05 3.45
CA LEU A 214 -5.04 -2.34 2.06
C LEU A 214 -5.44 -3.79 1.82
N GLY A 215 -4.85 -4.70 2.58
CA GLY A 215 -5.16 -6.12 2.51
C GLY A 215 -6.57 -6.49 3.00
N THR A 216 -7.32 -5.55 3.60
CA THR A 216 -8.71 -5.79 4.07
C THR A 216 -9.77 -5.55 3.01
N VAL A 217 -9.40 -4.94 1.89
CA VAL A 217 -10.30 -4.64 0.78
C VAL A 217 -9.92 -5.49 -0.44
N ALA A 218 -10.91 -6.16 -1.01
CA ALA A 218 -10.71 -6.83 -2.29
C ALA A 218 -10.54 -5.80 -3.41
N PRO A 219 -9.49 -5.90 -4.25
CA PRO A 219 -9.27 -4.99 -5.38
C PRO A 219 -10.51 -4.82 -6.28
N GLU A 220 -11.25 -5.90 -6.49
CA GLU A 220 -12.46 -5.96 -7.31
C GLU A 220 -13.61 -5.10 -6.76
N ASN A 221 -13.54 -4.78 -5.46
CA ASN A 221 -14.59 -4.03 -4.73
C ASN A 221 -14.33 -2.53 -4.63
N ILE A 222 -13.21 -2.05 -5.18
CA ILE A 222 -12.84 -0.65 -5.14
C ILE A 222 -13.51 0.10 -6.30
N GLU A 223 -14.13 1.25 -6.00
CA GLU A 223 -14.71 2.16 -6.99
C GLU A 223 -13.70 3.23 -7.42
N ALA A 224 -12.98 3.81 -6.46
CA ALA A 224 -11.97 4.84 -6.71
C ALA A 224 -10.89 4.85 -5.61
N ILE A 225 -9.70 5.32 -5.98
CA ILE A 225 -8.60 5.61 -5.07
C ILE A 225 -8.18 7.06 -5.30
N ASP A 226 -8.36 7.90 -4.27
CA ASP A 226 -7.96 9.30 -4.26
C ASP A 226 -6.71 9.49 -3.42
N VAL A 227 -5.68 10.14 -3.97
CA VAL A 227 -4.40 10.38 -3.30
C VAL A 227 -4.24 11.87 -3.02
N LEU A 228 -4.27 12.26 -1.74
CA LEU A 228 -4.04 13.61 -1.26
C LEU A 228 -2.55 13.79 -1.04
N LYS A 229 -1.91 14.56 -1.92
CA LYS A 229 -0.44 14.63 -2.00
C LYS A 229 0.16 15.77 -1.20
N ASP A 230 -0.55 16.87 -1.02
CA ASP A 230 -0.04 18.06 -0.36
C ASP A 230 -0.61 18.27 1.05
N ALA A 231 0.10 19.05 1.85
CA ALA A 231 -0.31 19.37 3.22
C ALA A 231 -1.61 20.19 3.28
N SER A 232 -2.02 20.90 2.23
CA SER A 232 -3.28 21.67 2.24
C SER A 232 -4.50 20.76 2.24
N ALA A 233 -4.42 19.60 1.57
CA ALA A 233 -5.45 18.57 1.60
C ALA A 233 -5.35 17.68 2.85
N ALA A 234 -4.13 17.31 3.26
CA ALA A 234 -3.87 16.32 4.29
C ALA A 234 -3.94 16.88 5.73
N ALA A 235 -3.77 18.19 5.95
CA ALA A 235 -3.69 18.80 7.29
C ALA A 235 -4.95 18.59 8.14
N ILE A 236 -6.12 18.38 7.52
CA ILE A 236 -7.36 18.09 8.25
C ILE A 236 -7.30 16.73 8.98
N TYR A 237 -6.39 15.83 8.56
CA TYR A 237 -6.10 14.55 9.22
C TYR A 237 -4.97 14.67 10.27
N GLY A 238 -4.41 15.89 10.43
CA GLY A 238 -3.41 16.20 11.44
C GLY A 238 -2.11 15.44 11.25
N THR A 239 -1.64 14.82 12.32
CA THR A 239 -0.36 14.10 12.33
C THR A 239 -0.35 12.85 11.47
N ARG A 240 -1.49 12.21 11.29
CA ARG A 240 -1.59 11.02 10.46
C ARG A 240 -1.45 11.34 8.96
N GLY A 241 -1.74 12.59 8.54
CA GLY A 241 -1.65 13.04 7.15
C GLY A 241 -0.28 13.53 6.69
N ALA A 242 0.76 13.49 7.52
CA ALA A 242 2.08 14.06 7.19
C ALA A 242 2.75 13.45 5.95
N ASN A 243 2.56 12.16 5.71
CA ASN A 243 3.07 11.44 4.53
C ASN A 243 2.08 11.41 3.36
N GLY A 244 1.01 12.24 3.41
CA GLY A 244 -0.12 12.19 2.50
C GLY A 244 -1.20 11.19 2.93
N VAL A 245 -2.29 11.15 2.17
CA VAL A 245 -3.46 10.31 2.49
C VAL A 245 -3.93 9.59 1.23
N ILE A 246 -4.21 8.30 1.36
CA ILE A 246 -4.83 7.47 0.33
C ILE A 246 -6.25 7.15 0.78
N LEU A 247 -7.23 7.63 0.03
CA LEU A 247 -8.65 7.42 0.29
C LEU A 247 -9.16 6.34 -0.66
N ILE A 248 -9.64 5.24 -0.13
CA ILE A 248 -10.25 4.15 -0.89
C ILE A 248 -11.74 4.22 -0.71
N THR A 249 -12.45 4.40 -1.82
CA THR A 249 -13.90 4.33 -1.89
C THR A 249 -14.30 2.97 -2.44
N THR A 250 -15.12 2.23 -1.71
CA THR A 250 -15.59 0.91 -2.13
C THR A 250 -16.92 1.01 -2.86
N LYS A 251 -17.23 0.02 -3.70
CA LYS A 251 -18.50 -0.10 -4.41
C LYS A 251 -19.65 -0.28 -3.42
N THR A 252 -20.67 0.54 -3.55
CA THR A 252 -21.89 0.49 -2.74
C THR A 252 -23.16 0.37 -3.59
N GLY A 253 -24.24 -0.07 -2.99
CA GLY A 253 -25.55 -0.09 -3.64
C GLY A 253 -26.04 1.32 -3.99
N LYS A 254 -26.78 1.48 -5.11
CA LYS A 254 -27.42 2.74 -5.50
C LYS A 254 -28.92 2.68 -5.24
N ARG A 255 -29.51 3.81 -4.83
CA ARG A 255 -30.96 3.91 -4.63
C ARG A 255 -31.70 3.61 -5.93
N GLU A 256 -32.83 2.89 -5.84
CA GLU A 256 -33.68 2.50 -6.95
C GLU A 256 -32.94 1.66 -8.04
N ALA A 257 -31.77 1.08 -7.68
CA ALA A 257 -31.04 0.21 -8.58
C ALA A 257 -31.51 -1.26 -8.43
N HIS A 258 -31.66 -1.94 -9.58
CA HIS A 258 -31.89 -3.37 -9.58
C HIS A 258 -30.74 -4.11 -8.90
N THR A 259 -31.06 -5.20 -8.24
CA THR A 259 -30.03 -6.09 -7.71
C THR A 259 -29.18 -6.64 -8.83
N THR A 260 -27.88 -6.49 -8.71
CA THR A 260 -26.88 -7.00 -9.65
C THR A 260 -25.93 -7.89 -8.88
N ALA A 261 -25.73 -9.11 -9.37
CA ALA A 261 -24.70 -10.01 -8.88
C ALA A 261 -23.54 -10.04 -9.88
N SER A 262 -22.32 -10.11 -9.39
CA SER A 262 -21.13 -10.25 -10.22
C SER A 262 -20.16 -11.28 -9.64
N TYR A 263 -19.45 -11.94 -10.52
CA TYR A 263 -18.33 -12.81 -10.21
C TYR A 263 -17.09 -12.34 -10.95
N SER A 264 -15.98 -12.26 -10.23
CA SER A 264 -14.66 -12.01 -10.80
C SER A 264 -13.69 -13.05 -10.28
N GLY A 265 -13.06 -13.80 -11.17
CA GLY A 265 -12.11 -14.81 -10.75
C GLY A 265 -10.93 -14.92 -11.70
N TYR A 266 -9.79 -15.40 -11.19
CA TYR A 266 -8.62 -15.69 -12.00
C TYR A 266 -7.82 -16.88 -11.46
N VAL A 267 -7.03 -17.47 -12.33
CA VAL A 267 -5.96 -18.44 -12.02
C VAL A 267 -4.64 -17.90 -12.57
N SER A 268 -3.55 -18.13 -11.85
CA SER A 268 -2.23 -17.61 -12.23
C SER A 268 -1.14 -18.64 -11.92
N ALA A 269 -0.20 -18.80 -12.87
CA ALA A 269 1.03 -19.54 -12.69
C ALA A 269 2.21 -18.57 -12.55
N SER A 270 3.12 -18.81 -11.59
CA SER A 270 4.24 -17.95 -11.28
C SER A 270 5.56 -18.71 -11.25
N GLN A 271 6.64 -18.09 -11.68
CA GLN A 271 8.01 -18.62 -11.66
C GLN A 271 8.98 -17.51 -11.27
N PHE A 272 10.21 -17.85 -10.88
CA PHE A 272 11.27 -16.85 -10.69
C PHE A 272 11.49 -16.04 -11.98
N GLY A 273 11.53 -14.72 -11.86
CA GLY A 273 11.74 -13.82 -12.98
C GLY A 273 13.17 -13.86 -13.51
N LYS A 274 14.15 -13.99 -12.62
CA LYS A 274 15.58 -14.12 -12.88
C LYS A 274 16.22 -15.03 -11.82
N LYS A 275 17.24 -15.80 -12.20
CA LYS A 275 18.10 -16.57 -11.31
C LYS A 275 19.51 -16.03 -11.43
N LEU A 276 20.30 -16.06 -10.36
CA LEU A 276 21.73 -15.77 -10.38
C LEU A 276 22.50 -17.04 -10.77
N GLU A 277 23.59 -16.87 -11.48
CA GLU A 277 24.41 -17.99 -11.95
C GLU A 277 25.52 -18.35 -10.95
N PHE A 278 25.30 -19.42 -10.20
CA PHE A 278 26.24 -19.99 -9.25
C PHE A 278 27.04 -21.13 -9.90
N MET A 279 28.19 -21.51 -9.28
CA MET A 279 28.98 -22.65 -9.70
C MET A 279 28.14 -23.92 -9.57
N THR A 280 28.31 -24.81 -10.57
CA THR A 280 27.60 -26.10 -10.68
C THR A 280 28.47 -27.26 -10.19
N ALA A 281 27.94 -28.47 -10.15
CA ALA A 281 28.71 -29.67 -9.84
C ALA A 281 29.84 -29.92 -10.85
N GLU A 282 29.64 -29.57 -12.13
CA GLU A 282 30.68 -29.63 -13.16
C GLU A 282 31.84 -28.65 -12.86
N ASP A 283 31.51 -27.42 -12.42
CA ASP A 283 32.50 -26.41 -12.02
C ASP A 283 33.32 -26.86 -10.79
N VAL A 284 32.67 -27.56 -9.82
CA VAL A 284 33.38 -28.18 -8.69
C VAL A 284 34.37 -29.24 -9.15
N ARG A 285 33.94 -30.15 -10.03
CA ARG A 285 34.82 -31.21 -10.60
C ARG A 285 35.94 -30.65 -11.50
N ALA A 286 35.69 -29.51 -12.11
CA ALA A 286 36.71 -28.76 -12.85
C ALA A 286 37.71 -28.00 -11.96
N GLY A 287 37.57 -28.07 -10.64
CA GLY A 287 38.47 -27.42 -9.68
C GLY A 287 38.28 -25.90 -9.57
N LYS A 288 37.12 -25.36 -10.01
CA LYS A 288 36.83 -23.94 -9.99
C LYS A 288 36.32 -23.45 -8.63
N THR A 289 36.15 -24.32 -7.64
CA THR A 289 35.68 -24.03 -6.29
C THR A 289 36.61 -24.64 -5.24
N ASN A 290 36.41 -24.20 -3.98
CA ASN A 290 37.14 -24.82 -2.84
C ASN A 290 36.38 -26.04 -2.28
N PHE A 291 35.25 -26.42 -2.88
CA PHE A 291 34.48 -27.57 -2.44
C PHE A 291 35.18 -28.89 -2.75
N THR A 292 35.07 -29.83 -1.84
CA THR A 292 35.36 -31.23 -2.13
C THR A 292 34.18 -31.82 -2.89
N ASP A 293 34.45 -32.51 -3.99
CA ASP A 293 33.41 -33.25 -4.73
C ASP A 293 32.89 -34.41 -3.87
N LYS A 294 31.58 -34.37 -3.57
CA LYS A 294 30.89 -35.41 -2.80
C LYS A 294 30.19 -36.44 -3.69
N GLY A 295 30.33 -36.37 -5.00
CA GLY A 295 29.87 -37.36 -5.97
C GLY A 295 28.45 -37.17 -6.53
N TYR A 296 27.71 -36.15 -6.07
CA TYR A 296 26.34 -35.91 -6.52
C TYR A 296 26.28 -34.72 -7.50
N ASP A 297 25.10 -34.48 -8.06
CA ASP A 297 24.74 -33.30 -8.87
C ASP A 297 23.38 -32.79 -8.42
N THR A 298 23.39 -31.81 -7.52
CA THR A 298 22.21 -31.29 -6.85
C THR A 298 21.98 -29.84 -7.26
N ASP A 299 20.88 -29.57 -7.98
CA ASP A 299 20.35 -28.21 -8.12
C ASP A 299 19.53 -27.87 -6.87
N TRP A 300 20.18 -27.25 -5.89
CA TRP A 300 19.56 -26.89 -4.61
C TRP A 300 18.41 -25.90 -4.77
N LEU A 301 18.43 -25.04 -5.81
CA LEU A 301 17.36 -24.09 -6.05
C LEU A 301 16.13 -24.79 -6.65
N ASP A 302 16.31 -25.78 -7.51
CA ASP A 302 15.24 -26.63 -8.04
C ASP A 302 14.63 -27.50 -6.94
N ALA A 303 15.49 -28.05 -6.05
CA ALA A 303 15.06 -28.87 -4.91
C ALA A 303 14.09 -28.15 -3.93
N ILE A 304 14.14 -26.82 -3.86
CA ILE A 304 13.27 -26.01 -2.98
C ILE A 304 12.15 -25.26 -3.73
N SER A 305 12.09 -25.36 -5.06
CA SER A 305 11.17 -24.54 -5.85
C SER A 305 10.17 -25.37 -6.65
N ARG A 306 9.06 -24.71 -6.98
CA ARG A 306 7.98 -25.23 -7.83
C ARG A 306 7.40 -24.12 -8.69
N THR A 307 6.56 -24.45 -9.65
CA THR A 307 5.65 -23.45 -10.24
C THR A 307 4.62 -23.04 -9.20
N GLY A 308 4.64 -21.76 -8.80
CA GLY A 308 3.65 -21.20 -7.89
C GLY A 308 2.28 -21.10 -8.56
N PHE A 309 1.21 -21.38 -7.82
CA PHE A 309 -0.17 -21.35 -8.34
C PHE A 309 -1.03 -20.44 -7.49
N THR A 310 -1.81 -19.57 -8.14
CA THR A 310 -2.74 -18.67 -7.45
C THR A 310 -4.12 -18.83 -8.05
N HIS A 311 -5.16 -18.87 -7.22
CA HIS A 311 -6.54 -18.66 -7.66
C HIS A 311 -7.26 -17.66 -6.76
N ASN A 312 -8.17 -16.89 -7.37
CA ASN A 312 -8.98 -15.88 -6.70
C ASN A 312 -10.41 -15.95 -7.17
N HIS A 313 -11.35 -15.86 -6.25
CA HIS A 313 -12.78 -15.87 -6.50
C HIS A 313 -13.46 -14.75 -5.72
N ASN A 314 -14.04 -13.80 -6.40
CA ASN A 314 -14.81 -12.71 -5.80
C ASN A 314 -16.26 -12.76 -6.26
N PHE A 315 -17.18 -12.70 -5.31
CA PHE A 315 -18.62 -12.61 -5.51
C PHE A 315 -19.12 -11.31 -4.90
N ASN A 316 -19.80 -10.49 -5.68
CA ASN A 316 -20.35 -9.23 -5.21
C ASN A 316 -21.83 -9.13 -5.58
N ILE A 317 -22.65 -8.64 -4.64
CA ILE A 317 -24.07 -8.35 -4.84
C ILE A 317 -24.31 -6.91 -4.38
N THR A 318 -24.91 -6.11 -5.28
CA THR A 318 -25.29 -4.72 -4.98
C THR A 318 -26.72 -4.47 -5.44
N GLY A 319 -27.43 -3.59 -4.71
CA GLY A 319 -28.77 -3.21 -5.09
C GLY A 319 -29.33 -2.11 -4.19
N GLY A 320 -30.57 -1.71 -4.45
CA GLY A 320 -31.21 -0.75 -3.60
C GLY A 320 -32.66 -0.42 -3.97
N THR A 321 -33.44 -0.18 -2.95
CA THR A 321 -34.76 0.43 -3.03
C THR A 321 -34.67 1.95 -2.93
N LYS A 322 -35.81 2.62 -2.88
CA LYS A 322 -35.84 4.07 -2.64
C LYS A 322 -35.26 4.47 -1.28
N GLN A 323 -35.40 3.62 -0.26
CA GLN A 323 -35.01 3.92 1.10
C GLN A 323 -33.78 3.16 1.59
N THR A 324 -33.42 2.03 0.97
CA THR A 324 -32.33 1.17 1.44
C THR A 324 -31.41 0.81 0.30
N THR A 325 -30.10 0.95 0.50
CA THR A 325 -29.09 0.40 -0.39
C THR A 325 -28.27 -0.65 0.35
N TYR A 326 -27.79 -1.65 -0.39
CA TYR A 326 -27.00 -2.72 0.17
C TYR A 326 -25.91 -3.19 -0.79
N SER A 327 -24.82 -3.65 -0.21
CA SER A 327 -23.71 -4.31 -0.90
C SER A 327 -23.20 -5.46 -0.02
N ALA A 328 -22.94 -6.59 -0.62
CA ALA A 328 -22.29 -7.73 0.01
C ALA A 328 -21.19 -8.25 -0.91
N ASP A 329 -20.02 -8.50 -0.35
CA ASP A 329 -18.86 -9.00 -1.06
C ASP A 329 -18.26 -10.17 -0.30
N PHE A 330 -17.84 -11.19 -1.06
CA PHE A 330 -17.10 -12.34 -0.57
C PHE A 330 -15.93 -12.60 -1.51
N THR A 331 -14.71 -12.68 -0.96
CA THR A 331 -13.50 -13.03 -1.70
C THR A 331 -12.78 -14.18 -1.03
N TYR A 332 -12.37 -15.15 -1.83
CA TYR A 332 -11.44 -16.20 -1.44
C TYR A 332 -10.25 -16.20 -2.38
N ARG A 333 -9.04 -16.13 -1.84
CA ARG A 333 -7.78 -16.18 -2.59
C ARG A 333 -6.82 -17.13 -1.90
N LYS A 334 -6.21 -18.00 -2.69
CA LYS A 334 -5.08 -18.81 -2.26
C LYS A 334 -3.94 -18.67 -3.24
N GLU A 335 -2.74 -18.44 -2.72
CA GLU A 335 -1.49 -18.35 -3.46
C GLU A 335 -0.48 -19.31 -2.88
N ASP A 336 -0.11 -20.33 -3.63
CA ASP A 336 1.02 -21.19 -3.33
C ASP A 336 2.30 -20.57 -3.92
N GLY A 337 3.32 -20.38 -3.10
CA GLY A 337 4.57 -19.74 -3.49
C GLY A 337 5.44 -20.59 -4.40
N VAL A 338 6.42 -19.94 -5.04
CA VAL A 338 7.44 -20.62 -5.87
C VAL A 338 8.44 -21.39 -4.99
N ILE A 339 8.78 -20.91 -3.81
CA ILE A 339 9.49 -21.70 -2.80
C ILE A 339 8.45 -22.65 -2.17
N MET A 340 8.79 -23.95 -2.11
CA MET A 340 7.90 -24.97 -1.54
C MET A 340 7.53 -24.64 -0.09
N ASN A 341 6.38 -25.10 0.35
CA ASN A 341 5.81 -24.88 1.70
C ASN A 341 5.57 -23.41 2.05
N THR A 342 5.70 -22.47 1.10
CA THR A 342 5.25 -21.08 1.30
C THR A 342 3.88 -20.88 0.66
N TYR A 343 2.95 -20.24 1.38
CA TYR A 343 1.62 -19.93 0.86
C TYR A 343 0.98 -18.75 1.58
N ALA A 344 -0.04 -18.16 0.95
CA ALA A 344 -0.96 -17.21 1.56
C ALA A 344 -2.40 -17.58 1.19
N GLU A 345 -3.28 -17.62 2.16
CA GLU A 345 -4.70 -17.89 2.00
C GLU A 345 -5.51 -16.79 2.67
N ASP A 346 -6.35 -16.10 1.89
CA ASP A 346 -7.18 -14.99 2.35
C ASP A 346 -8.66 -15.31 2.12
N MET A 347 -9.49 -15.07 3.11
CA MET A 347 -10.93 -14.97 2.99
C MET A 347 -11.39 -13.62 3.50
N ARG A 348 -12.14 -12.87 2.68
CA ARG A 348 -12.64 -11.53 3.02
C ARG A 348 -14.15 -11.48 2.82
N MET A 349 -14.83 -10.83 3.75
CA MET A 349 -16.26 -10.55 3.67
C MET A 349 -16.49 -9.08 3.97
N ARG A 350 -17.36 -8.45 3.20
CA ARG A 350 -17.80 -7.07 3.44
C ARG A 350 -19.30 -6.97 3.29
N PHE A 351 -19.94 -6.27 4.21
CA PHE A 351 -21.35 -5.90 4.16
C PHE A 351 -21.47 -4.40 4.34
N ASP A 352 -22.27 -3.76 3.51
CA ASP A 352 -22.61 -2.35 3.62
C ASP A 352 -24.10 -2.17 3.41
N VAL A 353 -24.76 -1.50 4.34
CA VAL A 353 -26.19 -1.18 4.25
C VAL A 353 -26.38 0.28 4.64
N SER A 354 -27.07 1.04 3.81
CA SER A 354 -27.55 2.38 4.13
C SER A 354 -29.06 2.42 4.10
N HIS A 355 -29.67 3.04 5.10
CA HIS A 355 -31.11 3.23 5.18
C HIS A 355 -31.46 4.70 5.45
N TRP A 356 -32.39 5.25 4.68
CA TRP A 356 -32.88 6.61 4.80
C TRP A 356 -34.30 6.60 5.41
N MET A 357 -34.50 7.45 6.39
CA MET A 357 -35.75 7.59 7.12
C MET A 357 -36.09 9.06 7.40
N LEU A 358 -37.26 9.34 7.93
CA LEU A 358 -37.76 10.68 8.24
C LEU A 358 -37.70 11.62 7.00
N ASN A 359 -38.20 11.17 5.87
CA ASN A 359 -38.16 11.91 4.59
C ASN A 359 -36.72 12.31 4.18
N ASP A 360 -35.79 11.37 4.26
CA ASP A 360 -34.37 11.51 3.95
C ASP A 360 -33.59 12.41 4.92
N MET A 361 -34.20 12.94 5.99
CA MET A 361 -33.48 13.72 7.01
C MET A 361 -32.50 12.90 7.85
N LEU A 362 -32.73 11.59 7.98
CA LEU A 362 -31.89 10.71 8.77
C LEU A 362 -31.39 9.54 7.90
N ARG A 363 -30.08 9.39 7.81
CA ARG A 363 -29.42 8.24 7.18
C ARG A 363 -28.63 7.47 8.22
N VAL A 364 -28.80 6.15 8.26
CA VAL A 364 -27.96 5.22 9.02
C VAL A 364 -27.23 4.34 8.01
N ASN A 365 -25.91 4.28 8.12
CA ASN A 365 -25.06 3.37 7.36
C ASN A 365 -24.32 2.45 8.31
N LEU A 366 -24.31 1.18 8.01
CA LEU A 366 -23.56 0.14 8.71
C LEU A 366 -22.64 -0.55 7.70
N ASN A 367 -21.36 -0.58 8.03
CA ASN A 367 -20.33 -1.26 7.25
C ASN A 367 -19.58 -2.23 8.15
N MET A 368 -19.41 -3.46 7.68
CA MET A 368 -18.65 -4.49 8.38
C MET A 368 -17.70 -5.18 7.40
N VAL A 369 -16.43 -5.30 7.80
CA VAL A 369 -15.40 -6.03 7.08
C VAL A 369 -14.85 -7.11 8.00
N LYS A 370 -14.73 -8.33 7.50
CA LYS A 370 -14.04 -9.43 8.17
C LYS A 370 -13.03 -10.03 7.21
N LYS A 371 -11.78 -10.16 7.66
CA LYS A 371 -10.70 -10.87 6.97
C LYS A 371 -10.22 -12.02 7.83
N TRP A 372 -10.00 -13.16 7.21
CA TRP A 372 -9.21 -14.26 7.74
C TRP A 372 -8.00 -14.45 6.83
N HIS A 373 -6.86 -14.63 7.44
CA HIS A 373 -5.62 -14.87 6.74
C HIS A 373 -4.89 -16.04 7.36
N LYS A 374 -4.30 -16.84 6.51
CA LYS A 374 -3.44 -17.95 6.92
C LYS A 374 -2.22 -18.00 6.01
N ASN A 375 -1.04 -18.18 6.60
CA ASN A 375 0.18 -18.45 5.87
C ASN A 375 1.04 -19.49 6.58
N SER A 376 2.06 -19.95 5.90
CA SER A 376 3.05 -20.88 6.42
C SER A 376 3.90 -20.24 7.51
N ALA A 377 4.27 -20.99 8.55
CA ALA A 377 5.33 -20.62 9.49
C ALA A 377 6.72 -20.61 8.85
N THR A 378 6.87 -21.19 7.67
CA THR A 378 8.12 -21.16 6.91
C THR A 378 8.36 -19.74 6.43
N ASN A 379 9.34 -19.08 7.02
CA ASN A 379 9.68 -17.69 6.66
C ASN A 379 10.77 -17.67 5.57
N ALA A 380 10.33 -17.66 4.32
CA ALA A 380 11.25 -17.58 3.18
C ALA A 380 11.81 -16.17 2.95
N THR A 381 11.28 -15.17 3.64
CA THR A 381 11.70 -13.75 3.55
C THR A 381 12.49 -13.27 4.75
N ASN A 382 12.81 -14.17 5.69
CA ASN A 382 13.60 -13.76 6.84
C ASN A 382 14.97 -13.23 6.39
N THR A 383 15.32 -12.03 6.86
CA THR A 383 16.60 -11.37 6.57
C THR A 383 17.74 -11.88 7.43
N ASP A 384 17.48 -12.89 8.27
CA ASP A 384 18.52 -13.54 9.05
C ASP A 384 19.29 -14.57 8.21
N GLN A 385 20.32 -15.11 8.82
CA GLN A 385 21.24 -16.04 8.17
C GLN A 385 20.60 -17.41 7.89
N SER A 386 19.38 -17.65 8.35
CA SER A 386 18.59 -18.87 8.10
C SER A 386 17.61 -18.74 6.91
N ASN A 387 17.76 -17.74 6.06
CA ASN A 387 16.93 -17.58 4.87
C ASN A 387 17.09 -18.74 3.89
N ILE A 388 15.99 -19.39 3.51
CA ILE A 388 15.97 -20.61 2.72
C ILE A 388 16.56 -20.42 1.33
N TYR A 389 16.24 -19.32 0.65
CA TYR A 389 16.81 -19.02 -0.68
C TYR A 389 18.33 -18.88 -0.60
N ARG A 390 18.82 -18.15 0.41
CA ARG A 390 20.26 -17.99 0.66
C ARG A 390 20.94 -19.33 0.89
N GLN A 391 20.34 -20.21 1.69
CA GLN A 391 20.91 -21.53 1.96
C GLN A 391 21.00 -22.36 0.68
N ALA A 392 19.98 -22.33 -0.18
CA ALA A 392 20.02 -23.06 -1.45
C ALA A 392 21.15 -22.60 -2.38
N ILE A 393 21.35 -21.28 -2.51
CA ILE A 393 22.41 -20.76 -3.41
C ILE A 393 23.82 -20.90 -2.82
N ALA A 394 23.97 -21.07 -1.50
CA ALA A 394 25.25 -21.17 -0.82
C ALA A 394 25.82 -22.60 -0.75
N ARG A 395 24.99 -23.63 -0.95
CA ARG A 395 25.35 -25.04 -0.77
C ARG A 395 26.30 -25.57 -1.86
N ASN A 396 27.10 -26.59 -1.46
CA ASN A 396 27.92 -27.36 -2.39
C ASN A 396 27.01 -28.14 -3.39
N PRO A 397 27.07 -27.88 -4.69
CA PRO A 397 26.22 -28.56 -5.67
C PRO A 397 26.57 -30.03 -5.88
N THR A 398 27.67 -30.53 -5.32
CA THR A 398 28.02 -31.95 -5.32
C THR A 398 27.60 -32.68 -4.06
N ALA A 399 26.99 -32.01 -3.08
CA ALA A 399 26.46 -32.64 -1.85
C ALA A 399 25.05 -33.22 -2.08
N PRO A 400 24.70 -34.39 -1.51
CA PRO A 400 23.34 -34.92 -1.56
C PRO A 400 22.40 -34.13 -0.65
N ILE A 401 21.08 -34.25 -0.88
CA ILE A 401 20.04 -33.72 0.03
C ILE A 401 19.96 -34.59 1.30
N TYR A 402 20.00 -35.91 1.10
CA TYR A 402 19.90 -36.91 2.17
C TYR A 402 21.16 -37.78 2.19
N ASN A 403 21.56 -38.22 3.37
CA ASN A 403 22.57 -39.22 3.59
C ASN A 403 22.05 -40.62 3.21
N GLU A 404 22.93 -41.65 3.20
CA GLU A 404 22.55 -43.04 2.85
C GLU A 404 21.52 -43.64 3.84
N ASP A 405 21.48 -43.16 5.09
CA ASP A 405 20.54 -43.56 6.12
C ASP A 405 19.19 -42.85 6.08
N GLY A 406 19.02 -41.90 5.14
CA GLY A 406 17.82 -41.09 4.96
C GLY A 406 17.77 -39.80 5.77
N SER A 407 18.72 -39.53 6.63
CA SER A 407 18.85 -38.25 7.37
C SER A 407 19.26 -37.12 6.42
N TYR A 408 18.98 -35.87 6.83
CA TYR A 408 19.41 -34.72 6.02
C TYR A 408 20.94 -34.56 6.03
N ASN A 409 21.51 -34.26 4.86
CA ASN A 409 22.95 -33.97 4.79
C ASN A 409 23.21 -32.55 5.30
N GLU A 410 23.59 -32.44 6.56
CA GLU A 410 24.03 -31.18 7.19
C GLU A 410 25.58 -31.10 7.26
N ASP A 411 26.11 -29.89 7.36
CA ASP A 411 27.54 -29.63 7.51
C ASP A 411 27.74 -28.49 8.53
N PHE A 412 27.68 -28.83 9.81
CA PHE A 412 27.80 -27.87 10.92
C PHE A 412 29.23 -27.35 11.14
N GLY A 413 30.22 -27.84 10.37
CA GLY A 413 31.57 -27.30 10.38
C GLY A 413 31.69 -25.93 9.68
N VAL A 414 30.69 -25.57 8.88
CA VAL A 414 30.58 -24.27 8.20
C VAL A 414 29.46 -23.47 8.84
N SER A 415 29.77 -22.28 9.36
CA SER A 415 28.79 -21.41 9.99
C SER A 415 27.71 -21.00 9.00
N TYR A 416 26.43 -21.00 9.46
CA TYR A 416 25.26 -20.59 8.67
C TYR A 416 25.13 -21.30 7.31
N TYR A 417 25.32 -22.59 7.33
CA TYR A 417 25.34 -23.46 6.14
C TYR A 417 24.41 -24.67 6.37
N TYR A 418 23.14 -24.47 6.17
CA TYR A 418 22.11 -25.43 6.54
C TYR A 418 21.46 -26.05 5.30
N ASN A 419 20.89 -27.25 5.43
CA ASN A 419 20.15 -27.89 4.36
C ASN A 419 18.81 -27.18 4.14
N PRO A 420 18.58 -26.53 2.98
CA PRO A 420 17.35 -25.79 2.76
C PRO A 420 16.10 -26.66 2.66
N VAL A 421 16.24 -27.95 2.33
CA VAL A 421 15.14 -28.91 2.28
C VAL A 421 14.70 -29.26 3.71
N SER A 422 15.63 -29.55 4.63
CA SER A 422 15.34 -29.73 6.04
C SER A 422 14.63 -28.50 6.63
N MET A 423 15.06 -27.29 6.26
CA MET A 423 14.39 -26.06 6.68
C MET A 423 12.94 -25.94 6.21
N LEU A 424 12.62 -26.51 5.07
CA LEU A 424 11.25 -26.48 4.51
C LEU A 424 10.35 -27.57 5.05
N GLU A 425 10.89 -28.75 5.29
CA GLU A 425 10.11 -29.94 5.64
C GLU A 425 9.94 -30.07 7.15
N GLU A 426 10.96 -29.67 7.93
CA GLU A 426 11.02 -29.90 9.38
C GLU A 426 10.60 -28.69 10.22
N ARG A 427 10.26 -27.57 9.60
CA ARG A 427 9.64 -26.42 10.25
C ARG A 427 8.15 -26.40 9.94
N LEU A 428 7.35 -26.84 10.90
CA LEU A 428 5.90 -26.97 10.79
C LEU A 428 5.20 -25.82 11.51
N GLY A 429 4.03 -25.40 11.05
CA GLY A 429 3.20 -24.41 11.72
C GLY A 429 2.48 -23.47 10.77
N ASP A 430 1.68 -22.61 11.39
CA ASP A 430 0.84 -21.64 10.69
C ASP A 430 0.88 -20.29 11.42
N TYR A 431 1.00 -19.23 10.66
CA TYR A 431 0.63 -17.89 11.10
C TYR A 431 -0.79 -17.60 10.61
N THR A 432 -1.69 -17.33 11.53
CA THR A 432 -3.08 -16.99 11.20
C THR A 432 -3.43 -15.65 11.83
N TYR A 433 -4.19 -14.81 11.11
CA TYR A 433 -4.78 -13.64 11.74
C TYR A 433 -6.20 -13.38 11.26
N GLU A 434 -6.94 -12.70 12.12
CA GLU A 434 -8.28 -12.24 11.85
C GLU A 434 -8.36 -10.73 12.05
N GLU A 435 -8.94 -10.03 11.09
CA GLU A 435 -9.28 -8.62 11.25
C GLU A 435 -10.78 -8.42 11.10
N THR A 436 -11.37 -7.72 12.06
CA THR A 436 -12.79 -7.33 12.03
C THR A 436 -12.88 -5.83 12.18
N ARG A 437 -13.49 -5.15 11.22
CA ARG A 437 -13.79 -3.72 11.32
C ARG A 437 -15.31 -3.54 11.19
N ALA A 438 -15.91 -2.85 12.16
CA ALA A 438 -17.31 -2.47 12.14
C ALA A 438 -17.43 -0.94 12.24
N THR A 439 -18.20 -0.34 11.37
CA THR A 439 -18.44 1.11 11.31
C THR A 439 -19.92 1.41 11.26
N GLY A 440 -20.39 2.29 12.13
CA GLY A 440 -21.73 2.86 12.10
C GLY A 440 -21.66 4.36 11.85
N ASN A 441 -22.38 4.84 10.85
CA ASN A 441 -22.53 6.25 10.54
C ASN A 441 -23.99 6.67 10.69
N ILE A 442 -24.26 7.72 11.45
CA ILE A 442 -25.56 8.35 11.57
C ILE A 442 -25.45 9.77 11.05
N THR A 443 -26.07 10.03 9.92
CA THR A 443 -26.10 11.37 9.29
C THR A 443 -27.48 11.97 9.46
N PHE A 444 -27.56 13.13 10.07
CA PHE A 444 -28.79 13.90 10.27
C PHE A 444 -28.74 15.22 9.50
N GLU A 445 -29.71 15.43 8.60
CA GLU A 445 -29.86 16.61 7.74
C GLU A 445 -31.24 17.27 8.02
N PRO A 446 -31.36 18.07 9.10
CA PRO A 446 -32.64 18.70 9.46
C PRO A 446 -33.06 19.78 8.46
N ILE A 447 -32.10 20.42 7.82
CA ILE A 447 -32.29 21.46 6.81
C ILE A 447 -31.36 21.13 5.65
N LYS A 448 -31.85 21.25 4.44
CA LYS A 448 -31.06 20.97 3.23
C LYS A 448 -29.73 21.71 3.24
N GLY A 449 -28.63 20.94 3.13
CA GLY A 449 -27.26 21.43 3.16
C GLY A 449 -26.63 21.48 4.55
N TRP A 450 -27.39 21.31 5.68
CA TRP A 450 -26.79 21.19 7.01
C TRP A 450 -26.80 19.73 7.46
N GLN A 451 -25.64 19.09 7.45
CA GLN A 451 -25.47 17.69 7.82
C GLN A 451 -24.58 17.55 9.05
N THR A 452 -25.07 16.81 10.03
CA THR A 452 -24.27 16.38 11.18
C THR A 452 -24.11 14.86 11.11
N ASN A 453 -22.87 14.38 11.14
CA ASN A 453 -22.54 12.96 11.09
C ASN A 453 -21.85 12.52 12.39
N LEU A 454 -22.35 11.42 12.96
CA LEU A 454 -21.70 10.67 14.02
C LEU A 454 -21.17 9.37 13.42
N MET A 455 -19.85 9.16 13.48
CA MET A 455 -19.19 7.92 13.12
C MET A 455 -18.65 7.22 14.36
N LEU A 456 -18.95 5.94 14.48
CA LEU A 456 -18.38 5.02 15.45
C LEU A 456 -17.73 3.87 14.69
N ALA A 457 -16.46 3.63 14.91
CA ALA A 457 -15.76 2.51 14.29
C ALA A 457 -14.91 1.75 15.31
N THR A 458 -14.89 0.44 15.20
CA THR A 458 -13.97 -0.42 15.96
C THR A 458 -13.25 -1.37 15.00
N SER A 459 -11.96 -1.50 15.15
CA SER A 459 -11.15 -2.51 14.48
C SER A 459 -10.53 -3.43 15.52
N ARG A 460 -10.57 -4.71 15.26
CA ARG A 460 -9.95 -5.78 16.05
C ARG A 460 -9.08 -6.60 15.13
N PHE A 461 -7.83 -6.73 15.50
CA PHE A 461 -6.86 -7.60 14.86
C PHE A 461 -6.35 -8.59 15.89
N GLY A 462 -6.50 -9.88 15.62
CA GLY A 462 -5.96 -10.96 16.43
C GLY A 462 -5.08 -11.86 15.58
N ALA A 463 -3.83 -12.06 15.97
CA ALA A 463 -2.91 -12.95 15.29
C ALA A 463 -2.45 -14.09 16.20
N HIS A 464 -2.30 -15.26 15.59
CA HIS A 464 -1.79 -16.47 16.25
C HIS A 464 -0.66 -17.02 15.40
N ASP A 465 0.55 -16.99 15.92
CA ASP A 465 1.73 -17.60 15.33
C ASP A 465 2.11 -18.81 16.18
N LYS A 466 2.10 -19.98 15.56
CA LYS A 466 2.44 -21.23 16.21
C LYS A 466 3.29 -22.08 15.30
N GLY A 467 4.35 -22.63 15.85
CA GLY A 467 5.27 -23.45 15.10
C GLY A 467 5.98 -24.50 15.93
N TYR A 468 6.49 -25.47 15.20
CA TYR A 468 7.26 -26.57 15.69
C TYR A 468 8.42 -26.86 14.75
N ASN A 469 9.62 -26.84 15.27
CA ASN A 469 10.78 -27.40 14.58
C ASN A 469 10.97 -28.83 15.11
N THR A 470 11.01 -29.80 14.23
CA THR A 470 11.15 -31.20 14.61
C THR A 470 12.53 -31.53 15.20
N SER A 471 12.73 -32.74 15.67
CA SER A 471 14.04 -33.23 16.10
C SER A 471 15.07 -33.27 14.95
N GLU A 472 14.61 -33.40 13.69
CA GLU A 472 15.43 -33.47 12.48
C GLU A 472 15.70 -32.08 11.86
N TYR A 473 15.12 -31.02 12.43
CA TYR A 473 15.40 -29.67 11.99
C TYR A 473 16.82 -29.27 12.35
N TYR A 474 17.56 -28.67 11.41
CA TYR A 474 18.97 -28.30 11.62
C TYR A 474 19.25 -27.57 12.95
N GLY A 475 18.32 -26.70 13.36
CA GLY A 475 18.46 -25.91 14.59
C GLY A 475 18.30 -26.76 15.86
N SER A 476 17.48 -27.80 15.82
CA SER A 476 17.32 -28.77 16.90
C SER A 476 18.58 -29.63 17.05
N GLU A 477 19.11 -30.13 15.93
CA GLU A 477 20.35 -30.90 15.89
C GLU A 477 21.55 -30.08 16.36
N LEU A 478 21.73 -28.86 15.84
CA LEU A 478 22.80 -27.94 16.25
C LEU A 478 22.69 -27.54 17.72
N GLY A 479 21.50 -27.34 18.22
CA GLY A 479 21.22 -26.99 19.63
C GLY A 479 21.27 -28.16 20.59
N GLY A 480 21.31 -29.40 20.11
CA GLY A 480 21.36 -30.61 20.90
C GLY A 480 20.09 -30.89 21.70
N TYR A 481 18.90 -30.57 21.17
CA TYR A 481 17.61 -30.79 21.78
C TYR A 481 16.64 -31.45 20.79
N ASN A 482 15.65 -32.20 21.29
CA ASN A 482 14.63 -32.82 20.48
C ASN A 482 13.42 -31.85 20.29
N GLY A 483 13.37 -31.17 19.18
CA GLY A 483 12.28 -30.28 18.83
C GLY A 483 12.19 -28.96 19.61
N TYR A 484 11.53 -27.99 18.97
CA TYR A 484 11.24 -26.66 19.52
C TYR A 484 9.83 -26.23 19.15
N ALA A 485 9.03 -25.87 20.13
CA ALA A 485 7.68 -25.35 19.92
C ALA A 485 7.52 -23.91 20.42
N TYR A 486 6.69 -23.14 19.74
CA TYR A 486 6.33 -21.80 20.18
C TYR A 486 4.88 -21.43 19.86
N HIS A 487 4.33 -20.53 20.69
CA HIS A 487 3.07 -19.83 20.48
C HIS A 487 3.26 -18.35 20.72
N THR A 488 2.79 -17.53 19.80
CA THR A 488 2.67 -16.08 19.98
C THR A 488 1.25 -15.66 19.64
N ASN A 489 0.66 -14.84 20.50
CA ASN A 489 -0.67 -14.26 20.27
C ASN A 489 -0.57 -12.75 20.39
N ASP A 490 -1.03 -12.05 19.35
CA ASP A 490 -1.11 -10.60 19.28
C ASP A 490 -2.58 -10.18 19.22
N ASP A 491 -2.99 -9.23 20.02
CA ASP A 491 -4.33 -8.60 19.97
C ASP A 491 -4.17 -7.09 19.86
N THR A 492 -4.79 -6.50 18.84
CA THR A 492 -4.82 -5.06 18.63
C THR A 492 -6.26 -4.57 18.53
N ARG A 493 -6.55 -3.51 19.27
CA ARG A 493 -7.84 -2.84 19.24
C ARG A 493 -7.67 -1.37 18.89
N THR A 494 -8.45 -0.90 17.91
CA THR A 494 -8.56 0.52 17.60
C THR A 494 -10.04 0.93 17.63
N ASP A 495 -10.38 1.88 18.50
CA ASP A 495 -11.73 2.44 18.58
C ASP A 495 -11.69 3.92 18.14
N ASN A 496 -12.60 4.29 17.24
CA ASN A 496 -12.71 5.64 16.71
C ASN A 496 -14.11 6.20 16.96
N LEU A 497 -14.18 7.46 17.37
CA LEU A 497 -15.39 8.25 17.39
C LEU A 497 -15.12 9.57 16.67
N GLU A 498 -15.97 9.91 15.71
CA GLU A 498 -15.92 11.18 15.02
C GLU A 498 -17.29 11.84 14.96
N ILE A 499 -17.34 13.13 15.27
CA ILE A 499 -18.54 13.97 15.12
C ILE A 499 -18.16 15.10 14.19
N THR A 500 -18.90 15.23 13.08
CA THR A 500 -18.71 16.33 12.14
C THR A 500 -20.03 17.02 11.86
N SER A 501 -20.00 18.34 11.73
CA SER A 501 -21.14 19.13 11.27
C SER A 501 -20.69 20.00 10.11
N LYS A 502 -21.39 19.91 9.00
CA LYS A 502 -21.10 20.68 7.78
C LYS A 502 -22.32 21.43 7.30
N TYR A 503 -22.07 22.57 6.70
CA TYR A 503 -23.08 23.39 6.06
C TYR A 503 -22.66 23.75 4.63
N ASP A 504 -23.46 23.34 3.67
CA ASP A 504 -23.30 23.63 2.24
C ASP A 504 -24.23 24.77 1.83
N PHE A 505 -23.67 25.86 1.39
CA PHE A 505 -24.40 27.06 0.98
C PHE A 505 -24.08 27.44 -0.47
N THR A 506 -25.12 27.63 -1.28
CA THR A 506 -25.00 28.11 -2.66
C THR A 506 -25.99 29.23 -2.91
N LYS A 507 -25.50 30.41 -3.31
CA LYS A 507 -26.35 31.54 -3.66
C LYS A 507 -25.73 32.33 -4.82
N GLY A 508 -26.35 32.26 -5.98
CA GLY A 508 -25.83 32.90 -7.19
C GLY A 508 -24.44 32.36 -7.55
N LYS A 509 -23.44 33.23 -7.58
CA LYS A 509 -22.05 32.89 -7.90
C LYS A 509 -21.22 32.37 -6.71
N HIS A 510 -21.79 32.37 -5.52
CA HIS A 510 -21.10 32.02 -4.29
C HIS A 510 -21.44 30.58 -3.88
N ARG A 511 -20.43 29.77 -3.66
CA ARG A 511 -20.54 28.45 -3.03
C ARG A 511 -19.61 28.39 -1.82
N MET A 512 -20.12 27.93 -0.70
CA MET A 512 -19.35 27.77 0.52
C MET A 512 -19.70 26.44 1.17
N ASN A 513 -18.68 25.73 1.64
CA ASN A 513 -18.80 24.58 2.52
C ASN A 513 -18.02 24.89 3.80
N ALA A 514 -18.68 24.87 4.93
CA ALA A 514 -18.05 25.02 6.24
C ALA A 514 -18.22 23.71 7.01
N LEU A 515 -17.15 23.23 7.63
CA LEU A 515 -17.09 22.00 8.39
C LEU A 515 -16.41 22.26 9.74
N VAL A 516 -16.96 21.69 10.80
CA VAL A 516 -16.31 21.56 12.10
C VAL A 516 -16.40 20.12 12.57
N GLY A 517 -15.42 19.68 13.34
CA GLY A 517 -15.41 18.30 13.79
C GLY A 517 -14.58 18.04 15.04
N TYR A 518 -14.88 16.93 15.65
CA TYR A 518 -14.18 16.33 16.79
C TYR A 518 -13.84 14.88 16.44
N SER A 519 -12.65 14.43 16.79
CA SER A 519 -12.21 13.04 16.64
C SER A 519 -11.56 12.54 17.91
N TYR A 520 -11.82 11.28 18.22
CA TYR A 520 -11.19 10.52 19.30
C TYR A 520 -10.77 9.17 18.77
N GLN A 521 -9.52 8.77 19.02
CA GLN A 521 -9.00 7.44 18.71
C GLN A 521 -8.33 6.85 19.94
N TYR A 522 -8.66 5.62 20.24
CA TYR A 522 -8.01 4.81 21.26
C TYR A 522 -7.40 3.58 20.62
N TYR A 523 -6.14 3.31 20.90
CA TYR A 523 -5.38 2.17 20.43
C TYR A 523 -4.88 1.36 21.62
N LYS A 524 -5.00 0.04 21.56
CA LYS A 524 -4.48 -0.91 22.54
C LYS A 524 -3.85 -2.09 21.80
N TYR A 525 -2.67 -2.49 22.24
CA TYR A 525 -1.94 -3.68 21.79
C TYR A 525 -1.60 -4.55 22.99
N GLU A 526 -1.78 -5.85 22.86
CA GLU A 526 -1.43 -6.88 23.83
C GLU A 526 -0.77 -8.04 23.11
N ARG A 527 0.32 -8.56 23.68
CA ARG A 527 1.02 -9.73 23.17
C ARG A 527 1.34 -10.69 24.32
N ASN A 528 1.26 -11.96 24.05
CA ASN A 528 1.80 -13.00 24.91
C ASN A 528 2.47 -14.07 24.06
N TYR A 529 3.56 -14.62 24.56
CA TYR A 529 4.29 -15.67 23.89
C TYR A 529 4.76 -16.72 24.89
N SER A 530 4.92 -17.96 24.39
CA SER A 530 5.51 -19.08 25.09
C SER A 530 6.35 -19.91 24.11
N SER A 531 7.46 -20.47 24.60
CA SER A 531 8.25 -21.42 23.84
C SER A 531 8.82 -22.51 24.77
N ASN A 532 9.03 -23.70 24.24
CA ASN A 532 9.65 -24.78 24.96
C ASN A 532 10.49 -25.66 24.02
N TYR A 533 11.40 -26.41 24.57
CA TYR A 533 12.40 -27.22 23.87
C TYR A 533 12.45 -28.63 24.43
N ASP A 534 13.10 -29.52 23.67
CA ASP A 534 13.45 -30.89 24.07
C ASP A 534 12.24 -31.74 24.42
N PHE A 535 11.49 -32.06 23.41
CA PHE A 535 10.26 -32.87 23.45
C PHE A 535 10.58 -34.38 23.38
N PRO A 536 9.80 -35.26 24.03
CA PRO A 536 10.01 -36.69 23.94
C PRO A 536 9.88 -37.29 22.54
N ASN A 537 9.10 -36.64 21.67
CA ASN A 537 8.88 -36.97 20.27
C ASN A 537 8.13 -35.84 19.58
N ASP A 538 8.07 -35.87 18.26
CA ASP A 538 7.44 -34.85 17.42
C ASP A 538 5.92 -35.04 17.23
N PHE A 539 5.29 -36.02 17.87
CA PHE A 539 3.89 -36.39 17.58
C PHE A 539 2.87 -35.29 17.89
N PHE A 540 3.04 -34.58 19.01
CA PHE A 540 2.11 -33.54 19.44
C PHE A 540 2.39 -32.17 18.85
N LEU A 541 3.53 -31.98 18.22
CA LEU A 541 4.00 -30.69 17.73
C LEU A 541 3.88 -29.60 18.82
N TRP A 542 3.27 -28.46 18.46
CA TRP A 542 2.99 -27.36 19.39
C TRP A 542 1.80 -27.57 20.34
N ASN A 543 1.04 -28.68 20.20
CA ASN A 543 -0.21 -28.85 20.94
C ASN A 543 -0.01 -29.34 22.39
N ASN A 544 1.21 -29.72 22.80
CA ASN A 544 1.53 -30.10 24.17
C ASN A 544 2.83 -29.43 24.64
N MET A 545 2.78 -28.11 24.87
CA MET A 545 3.93 -27.32 25.33
C MET A 545 4.55 -27.82 26.66
N ALA A 546 3.74 -28.44 27.53
CA ALA A 546 4.18 -28.91 28.83
C ALA A 546 5.10 -30.16 28.79
N SER A 547 5.15 -30.89 27.65
CA SER A 547 5.95 -32.09 27.50
C SER A 547 7.44 -31.82 27.29
N GLY A 548 7.83 -30.59 26.84
CA GLY A 548 9.22 -30.19 26.66
C GLY A 548 9.94 -30.10 28.01
N THR A 549 11.17 -30.62 28.10
CA THR A 549 11.91 -30.72 29.35
C THR A 549 12.42 -29.38 29.86
N TYR A 550 12.68 -28.39 28.96
CA TYR A 550 13.22 -27.08 29.34
C TYR A 550 12.29 -26.27 30.25
N LEU A 551 10.97 -26.56 30.24
CA LEU A 551 10.04 -25.93 31.20
C LEU A 551 10.41 -26.32 32.65
N LYS A 552 10.72 -27.60 32.90
CA LYS A 552 11.12 -28.08 34.22
C LYS A 552 12.48 -27.58 34.66
N GLU A 553 13.33 -27.28 33.71
CA GLU A 553 14.67 -26.75 33.94
C GLU A 553 14.70 -25.21 34.10
N GLY A 554 13.56 -24.55 33.97
CA GLY A 554 13.47 -23.09 34.01
C GLY A 554 14.07 -22.38 32.79
N LYS A 555 14.19 -23.08 31.67
CA LYS A 555 14.77 -22.59 30.42
C LYS A 555 13.70 -22.28 29.34
N ALA A 556 12.43 -22.59 29.56
CA ALA A 556 11.33 -22.29 28.68
C ALA A 556 11.09 -20.77 28.59
N GLY A 557 10.71 -20.29 27.42
CA GLY A 557 10.39 -18.87 27.19
C GLY A 557 8.94 -18.56 27.53
N LEU A 558 8.72 -17.52 28.36
CA LEU A 558 7.40 -16.95 28.63
C LEU A 558 7.50 -15.43 28.67
N GLY A 559 6.55 -14.74 28.05
CA GLY A 559 6.51 -13.29 28.12
C GLY A 559 5.17 -12.71 27.73
N SER A 560 4.93 -11.47 28.14
CA SER A 560 3.77 -10.68 27.74
C SER A 560 4.12 -9.21 27.73
N GLU A 561 3.45 -8.47 26.84
CA GLU A 561 3.55 -7.02 26.78
C GLU A 561 2.20 -6.40 26.46
N ALA A 562 2.02 -5.14 26.87
CA ALA A 562 0.84 -4.36 26.53
C ALA A 562 1.19 -2.90 26.37
N SER A 563 0.53 -2.25 25.41
CA SER A 563 0.65 -0.81 25.21
C SER A 563 -0.68 -0.19 24.81
N GLU A 564 -0.85 1.08 25.16
CA GLU A 564 -2.03 1.86 24.76
C GLU A 564 -1.67 3.30 24.46
N ASN A 565 -2.43 3.91 23.56
CA ASN A 565 -2.32 5.35 23.32
C ASN A 565 -3.67 5.96 22.91
N THR A 566 -3.77 7.27 23.04
CA THR A 566 -4.97 8.03 22.74
C THR A 566 -4.61 9.25 21.90
N LEU A 567 -5.45 9.54 20.90
CA LEU A 567 -5.34 10.70 20.03
C LEU A 567 -6.69 11.44 20.01
N ILE A 568 -6.68 12.75 20.23
CA ILE A 568 -7.88 13.61 20.27
C ILE A 568 -7.65 14.77 19.30
N GLY A 569 -8.65 15.11 18.48
CA GLY A 569 -8.56 16.21 17.53
C GLY A 569 -9.81 17.06 17.44
N PHE A 570 -9.61 18.38 17.36
CA PHE A 570 -10.63 19.36 16.99
C PHE A 570 -10.22 19.96 15.65
N PHE A 571 -11.14 20.08 14.71
CA PHE A 571 -10.81 20.60 13.40
C PHE A 571 -11.93 21.42 12.78
N GLY A 572 -11.56 22.33 11.91
CA GLY A 572 -12.48 23.12 11.12
C GLY A 572 -11.93 23.37 9.72
N ARG A 573 -12.80 23.47 8.74
CA ARG A 573 -12.49 23.76 7.35
C ARG A 573 -13.55 24.64 6.73
N VAL A 574 -13.11 25.63 5.95
CA VAL A 574 -13.98 26.44 5.10
C VAL A 574 -13.45 26.34 3.66
N SER A 575 -14.31 25.94 2.75
CA SER A 575 -14.08 25.98 1.31
C SER A 575 -15.06 26.98 0.70
N TYR A 576 -14.53 27.90 -0.11
CA TYR A 576 -15.32 28.94 -0.77
C TYR A 576 -14.95 29.02 -2.25
N ALA A 577 -15.95 29.03 -3.10
CA ALA A 577 -15.80 29.20 -4.55
C ALA A 577 -16.65 30.36 -5.05
N TYR A 578 -16.05 31.23 -5.87
CA TYR A 578 -16.71 32.37 -6.48
C TYR A 578 -16.69 32.26 -8.02
N ASP A 579 -17.90 32.21 -8.61
CA ASP A 579 -18.14 32.25 -10.05
C ASP A 579 -17.38 31.18 -10.85
N ASN A 580 -17.10 29.99 -10.26
CA ASN A 580 -16.26 28.93 -10.82
C ASN A 580 -14.86 29.41 -11.23
N ARG A 581 -14.39 30.53 -10.72
CA ARG A 581 -13.09 31.15 -11.05
C ARG A 581 -12.10 31.16 -9.89
N TYR A 582 -12.55 31.62 -8.74
CA TYR A 582 -11.69 31.77 -7.54
C TYR A 582 -12.12 30.81 -6.48
N ASN A 583 -11.19 30.02 -6.01
CA ASN A 583 -11.42 29.02 -4.99
C ASN A 583 -10.47 29.26 -3.81
N LEU A 584 -10.97 29.15 -2.59
CA LEU A 584 -10.22 29.25 -1.33
C LEU A 584 -10.58 28.06 -0.46
N LEU A 585 -9.59 27.42 0.13
CA LEU A 585 -9.75 26.46 1.20
C LEU A 585 -8.87 26.87 2.37
N VAL A 586 -9.43 26.88 3.57
CA VAL A 586 -8.69 27.11 4.82
C VAL A 586 -9.12 26.03 5.80
N SER A 587 -8.13 25.42 6.46
CA SER A 587 -8.41 24.46 7.53
C SER A 587 -7.45 24.64 8.71
N VAL A 588 -7.90 24.20 9.86
CA VAL A 588 -7.09 24.14 11.07
C VAL A 588 -7.47 22.87 11.83
N ARG A 589 -6.46 22.17 12.33
CA ARG A 589 -6.63 21.05 13.27
C ARG A 589 -5.76 21.28 14.49
N ARG A 590 -6.36 21.10 15.67
CA ARG A 590 -5.65 21.03 16.95
C ARG A 590 -5.75 19.62 17.49
N GLU A 591 -4.60 18.98 17.70
CA GLU A 591 -4.53 17.56 18.02
C GLU A 591 -3.66 17.33 19.26
N GLY A 592 -4.11 16.41 20.13
CA GLY A 592 -3.41 16.01 21.35
C GLY A 592 -3.16 14.51 21.37
N SER A 593 -1.94 14.09 21.71
CA SER A 593 -1.56 12.69 21.81
C SER A 593 -0.94 12.35 23.15
N SER A 594 -1.28 11.16 23.68
CA SER A 594 -0.67 10.63 24.89
C SER A 594 0.81 10.21 24.73
N LYS A 595 1.30 10.07 23.49
CA LYS A 595 2.68 9.65 23.19
C LYS A 595 3.74 10.71 23.52
N PHE A 596 3.33 11.99 23.68
CA PHE A 596 4.25 13.11 23.90
C PHE A 596 4.47 13.44 25.38
N GLY A 597 5.53 14.21 25.61
CA GLY A 597 5.86 14.74 26.92
C GLY A 597 4.76 15.64 27.50
N ALA A 598 4.78 15.81 28.79
CA ALA A 598 3.72 16.54 29.53
C ALA A 598 3.51 17.97 29.02
N ASP A 599 4.60 18.64 28.60
CA ASP A 599 4.59 20.04 28.17
C ASP A 599 4.08 20.24 26.73
N ASN A 600 4.10 19.18 25.88
CA ASN A 600 3.89 19.31 24.44
C ASN A 600 2.86 18.32 23.86
N LYS A 601 1.87 17.91 24.64
CA LYS A 601 0.84 16.95 24.17
C LYS A 601 -0.01 17.47 23.01
N TRP A 602 -0.13 18.79 22.83
CA TRP A 602 -1.00 19.42 21.85
C TRP A 602 -0.21 20.09 20.71
N GLY A 603 -0.59 19.77 19.47
CA GLY A 603 -0.11 20.44 18.24
C GLY A 603 -1.23 21.16 17.50
N THR A 604 -0.89 22.19 16.73
CA THR A 604 -1.83 22.93 15.88
C THR A 604 -1.33 22.94 14.45
N PHE A 605 -2.17 22.53 13.51
CA PHE A 605 -1.85 22.28 12.11
C PHE A 605 -2.76 23.11 11.19
N PRO A 606 -2.39 24.37 10.86
CA PRO A 606 -3.12 25.20 9.91
C PRO A 606 -2.76 24.86 8.47
N SER A 607 -3.73 25.05 7.55
CA SER A 607 -3.46 25.01 6.12
C SER A 607 -4.38 25.96 5.35
N ALA A 608 -3.90 26.40 4.17
CA ALA A 608 -4.66 27.22 3.26
C ALA A 608 -4.28 26.89 1.82
N SER A 609 -5.24 26.95 0.89
CA SER A 609 -4.95 26.86 -0.53
C SER A 609 -5.88 27.76 -1.36
N LEU A 610 -5.33 28.23 -2.48
CA LEU A 610 -5.99 29.11 -3.44
C LEU A 610 -6.01 28.45 -4.82
N GLY A 611 -7.08 28.63 -5.56
CA GLY A 611 -7.22 28.19 -6.93
C GLY A 611 -7.79 29.30 -7.81
N TRP A 612 -7.18 29.49 -8.98
CA TRP A 612 -7.66 30.42 -9.98
C TRP A 612 -7.88 29.69 -11.31
N THR A 613 -9.13 29.52 -11.70
CA THR A 613 -9.51 28.94 -13.00
C THR A 613 -9.45 30.00 -14.07
N ILE A 614 -8.28 30.15 -14.67
CA ILE A 614 -7.94 31.20 -15.65
C ILE A 614 -8.79 31.04 -16.91
N SER A 615 -9.05 29.80 -17.34
CA SER A 615 -9.90 29.53 -18.53
C SER A 615 -11.33 30.07 -18.41
N ASN A 616 -11.83 30.30 -17.18
CA ASN A 616 -13.15 30.86 -16.96
C ASN A 616 -13.19 32.41 -17.01
N GLU A 617 -12.04 33.06 -17.15
CA GLU A 617 -11.97 34.50 -17.27
C GLU A 617 -12.47 35.00 -18.63
N GLN A 618 -13.02 36.20 -18.64
CA GLN A 618 -13.60 36.77 -19.83
C GLN A 618 -12.60 36.91 -21.01
N PHE A 619 -11.32 37.23 -20.67
CA PHE A 619 -10.26 37.39 -21.66
C PHE A 619 -9.78 36.06 -22.30
N MET A 620 -10.14 34.90 -21.69
CA MET A 620 -9.79 33.56 -22.18
C MET A 620 -10.89 32.93 -23.07
N LYS A 621 -12.08 33.45 -23.03
CA LYS A 621 -13.25 32.86 -23.75
C LYS A 621 -13.11 32.75 -25.28
N GLY A 622 -12.17 33.49 -25.87
CA GLY A 622 -11.85 33.41 -27.31
C GLY A 622 -10.97 32.21 -27.68
N LEU A 623 -10.36 31.53 -26.70
CA LEU A 623 -9.46 30.39 -26.91
C LEU A 623 -10.24 29.06 -26.85
N THR A 624 -10.94 28.72 -27.94
CA THR A 624 -11.82 27.52 -27.98
C THR A 624 -11.07 26.20 -27.89
N TRP A 625 -9.77 26.16 -28.15
CA TRP A 625 -8.90 24.99 -28.03
C TRP A 625 -8.50 24.70 -26.60
N LEU A 626 -8.62 25.68 -25.65
CA LEU A 626 -8.28 25.58 -24.27
C LEU A 626 -9.52 25.27 -23.42
N ASN A 627 -9.65 24.04 -22.93
CA ASN A 627 -10.81 23.61 -22.14
C ASN A 627 -10.66 23.99 -20.67
N ASN A 628 -9.46 23.77 -20.08
CA ASN A 628 -9.18 24.12 -18.70
C ASN A 628 -7.76 24.68 -18.54
N LEU A 629 -7.63 25.73 -17.77
CA LEU A 629 -6.35 26.23 -17.25
C LEU A 629 -6.58 26.76 -15.84
N LYS A 630 -6.02 26.08 -14.85
CA LYS A 630 -6.20 26.40 -13.44
C LYS A 630 -4.87 26.43 -12.71
N LEU A 631 -4.57 27.57 -12.07
CA LEU A 631 -3.42 27.73 -11.18
C LEU A 631 -3.86 27.43 -9.75
N ARG A 632 -3.03 26.68 -9.02
CA ARG A 632 -3.21 26.34 -7.61
C ARG A 632 -1.98 26.72 -6.79
N ALA A 633 -2.19 27.20 -5.56
CA ALA A 633 -1.13 27.43 -4.58
C ALA A 633 -1.62 26.98 -3.21
N GLY A 634 -0.82 26.18 -2.53
CA GLY A 634 -1.14 25.61 -1.23
C GLY A 634 -0.01 25.77 -0.21
N PHE A 635 -0.39 25.95 1.03
CA PHE A 635 0.47 25.96 2.20
C PHE A 635 -0.17 25.10 3.30
N GLY A 636 0.63 24.30 3.99
CA GLY A 636 0.12 23.54 5.12
C GLY A 636 1.21 23.12 6.09
N ILE A 637 0.80 22.92 7.33
CA ILE A 637 1.63 22.37 8.40
C ILE A 637 0.99 21.06 8.84
N THR A 638 1.80 20.00 8.92
CA THR A 638 1.43 18.70 9.47
C THR A 638 2.45 18.27 10.51
N GLY A 639 2.11 17.28 11.35
CA GLY A 639 3.02 16.74 12.35
C GLY A 639 3.28 15.26 12.16
N VAL A 640 4.39 14.75 12.71
CA VAL A 640 4.67 13.32 12.81
C VAL A 640 4.76 12.93 14.28
N ILE A 641 4.20 11.77 14.63
CA ILE A 641 4.21 11.22 15.99
C ILE A 641 5.27 10.12 16.13
N PRO A 642 5.80 9.86 17.34
CA PRO A 642 6.64 8.70 17.58
C PRO A 642 5.88 7.41 17.26
N ASN A 643 6.59 6.41 16.75
CA ASN A 643 5.99 5.10 16.47
C ASN A 643 5.49 4.46 17.77
N GLU A 644 6.34 4.41 18.80
CA GLU A 644 6.06 3.74 20.07
C GLU A 644 5.48 4.70 21.12
N PRO A 645 4.54 4.24 21.98
CA PRO A 645 4.10 4.99 23.14
C PRO A 645 5.17 5.03 24.25
N TYR A 646 4.94 5.85 25.27
CA TYR A 646 5.75 5.95 26.50
C TYR A 646 7.20 6.43 26.33
N GLN A 647 7.60 6.90 25.13
CA GLN A 647 8.96 7.34 24.84
C GLN A 647 9.39 8.59 25.62
N SER A 648 8.42 9.35 26.16
CA SER A 648 8.68 10.52 27.01
C SER A 648 8.88 10.20 28.49
N LEU A 649 8.72 8.92 28.88
CA LEU A 649 8.74 8.48 30.28
C LEU A 649 10.04 7.73 30.60
N THR A 650 10.43 7.71 31.88
CA THR A 650 11.41 6.74 32.36
C THR A 650 10.80 5.35 32.34
N ARG A 651 11.46 4.41 31.70
CA ARG A 651 11.07 3.01 31.63
C ARG A 651 12.05 2.14 32.37
N TYR A 652 11.54 1.07 32.95
CA TYR A 652 12.32 0.10 33.70
C TYR A 652 12.06 -1.30 33.17
N ALA A 653 13.06 -2.17 33.23
CA ALA A 653 12.91 -3.59 32.97
C ALA A 653 13.62 -4.41 34.06
N TYR A 654 13.15 -5.62 34.26
CA TYR A 654 13.77 -6.63 35.10
C TYR A 654 14.85 -7.37 34.30
N GLU A 655 16.03 -6.73 34.16
CA GLU A 655 17.14 -7.25 33.35
C GLU A 655 18.44 -7.46 34.16
N THR A 656 18.41 -7.14 35.43
CA THR A 656 19.58 -7.28 36.30
C THR A 656 19.32 -8.29 37.41
N TYR A 657 20.36 -8.89 37.90
CA TYR A 657 20.31 -9.75 39.07
C TYR A 657 21.31 -9.23 40.12
N TYR A 658 20.94 -9.25 41.37
CA TYR A 658 21.81 -8.96 42.50
C TYR A 658 21.74 -10.08 43.54
N LYS A 659 22.83 -10.31 44.24
CA LYS A 659 22.92 -11.31 45.28
C LYS A 659 22.49 -10.69 46.61
N ASP A 660 21.46 -11.27 47.24
CA ASP A 660 20.98 -10.91 48.57
C ASP A 660 21.16 -12.11 49.48
N GLY A 661 22.19 -12.10 50.29
CA GLY A 661 22.66 -13.28 51.00
C GLY A 661 23.13 -14.36 50.03
N ASP A 662 22.51 -15.56 50.09
CA ASP A 662 22.79 -16.66 49.17
C ASP A 662 21.78 -16.77 47.99
N THR A 663 20.87 -15.84 47.90
CA THR A 663 19.81 -15.87 46.88
C THR A 663 20.05 -14.79 45.83
N TRP A 664 19.97 -15.15 44.54
CA TRP A 664 19.93 -14.22 43.44
C TRP A 664 18.51 -13.64 43.29
N LYS A 665 18.38 -12.32 43.33
CA LYS A 665 17.13 -11.59 43.10
C LYS A 665 17.19 -10.79 41.82
N GLN A 666 16.07 -10.72 41.12
CA GLN A 666 15.92 -9.90 39.93
C GLN A 666 15.78 -8.42 40.30
N GLY A 667 16.59 -7.57 39.69
CA GLY A 667 16.59 -6.13 39.90
C GLY A 667 15.99 -5.37 38.73
N LEU A 668 15.57 -4.14 39.02
CA LEU A 668 15.10 -3.19 38.01
C LEU A 668 16.28 -2.42 37.41
N LYS A 669 16.34 -2.34 36.10
CA LYS A 669 17.27 -1.52 35.32
C LYS A 669 16.52 -0.43 34.58
N VAL A 670 17.05 0.78 34.61
CA VAL A 670 16.53 1.89 33.79
C VAL A 670 16.80 1.62 32.31
N GLN A 671 15.79 1.80 31.45
CA GLN A 671 15.89 1.59 30.01
C GLN A 671 15.70 2.87 29.17
N SER A 672 15.28 3.97 29.77
CA SER A 672 15.14 5.24 29.07
C SER A 672 15.17 6.43 30.01
N ASN A 673 15.66 7.57 29.51
CA ASN A 673 15.55 8.85 30.18
C ASN A 673 14.15 9.46 29.95
N PRO A 674 13.59 10.23 30.91
CA PRO A 674 12.37 10.99 30.72
C PRO A 674 12.63 12.20 29.82
N ASN A 675 11.66 12.54 28.96
CA ASN A 675 11.68 13.78 28.18
C ASN A 675 10.31 14.46 28.17
N ALA A 676 10.04 15.33 29.15
CA ALA A 676 8.77 16.08 29.24
C ALA A 676 8.59 17.05 28.06
N LYS A 677 9.68 17.45 27.40
CA LYS A 677 9.68 18.36 26.25
C LYS A 677 9.54 17.67 24.88
N LEU A 678 9.43 16.31 24.86
CA LEU A 678 9.23 15.57 23.63
C LEU A 678 7.98 16.07 22.91
N LYS A 679 8.13 16.48 21.64
CA LYS A 679 7.08 17.13 20.84
C LYS A 679 7.00 16.53 19.44
N TRP A 680 6.04 17.04 18.67
CA TRP A 680 5.78 16.68 17.27
C TRP A 680 6.95 17.06 16.36
N GLU A 681 7.31 16.19 15.40
CA GLU A 681 8.03 16.66 14.22
C GLU A 681 7.07 17.55 13.43
N LYS A 682 7.57 18.65 12.91
CA LYS A 682 6.77 19.67 12.20
C LYS A 682 7.17 19.71 10.74
N SER A 683 6.26 19.30 9.87
CA SER A 683 6.43 19.40 8.41
C SER A 683 5.68 20.62 7.88
N THR A 684 6.39 21.53 7.25
CA THR A 684 5.85 22.73 6.57
C THR A 684 6.02 22.55 5.07
N GLU A 685 4.94 22.67 4.31
CA GLU A 685 4.93 22.46 2.86
C GLU A 685 4.30 23.62 2.11
N PHE A 686 4.95 23.99 1.00
CA PHE A 686 4.41 24.86 -0.05
C PHE A 686 4.29 24.06 -1.34
N ASN A 687 3.16 24.18 -2.03
CA ASN A 687 2.88 23.55 -3.32
C ASN A 687 2.30 24.57 -4.28
N VAL A 688 2.79 24.58 -5.52
CA VAL A 688 2.20 25.32 -6.64
C VAL A 688 1.91 24.35 -7.75
N GLY A 689 0.66 24.35 -8.25
CA GLY A 689 0.21 23.45 -9.28
C GLY A 689 -0.50 24.15 -10.44
N LEU A 690 -0.37 23.57 -11.62
CA LEU A 690 -1.06 23.99 -12.83
C LEU A 690 -1.83 22.79 -13.39
N ASP A 691 -3.17 22.91 -13.48
CA ASP A 691 -4.01 21.94 -14.19
C ASP A 691 -4.41 22.51 -15.55
N TRP A 692 -4.32 21.69 -16.57
CA TRP A 692 -4.61 22.14 -17.95
C TRP A 692 -5.29 21.03 -18.75
N SER A 693 -6.15 21.43 -19.70
CA SER A 693 -6.67 20.54 -20.73
C SER A 693 -6.98 21.32 -22.02
N VAL A 694 -6.77 20.64 -23.15
CA VAL A 694 -6.91 21.20 -24.49
C VAL A 694 -7.55 20.17 -25.43
N LEU A 695 -7.99 20.62 -26.59
CA LEU A 695 -8.50 19.78 -27.68
C LEU A 695 -9.71 18.93 -27.25
N ASP A 696 -10.72 19.55 -26.67
CA ASP A 696 -11.90 18.87 -26.11
C ASP A 696 -11.53 17.77 -25.10
N ASP A 697 -10.65 18.14 -24.15
CA ASP A 697 -10.12 17.27 -23.08
C ASP A 697 -9.36 16.02 -23.58
N ARG A 698 -8.99 15.98 -24.88
CA ARG A 698 -8.20 14.87 -25.44
C ARG A 698 -6.75 14.88 -24.98
N LEU A 699 -6.24 16.01 -24.56
CA LEU A 699 -4.91 16.15 -23.99
C LEU A 699 -5.01 17.07 -22.78
N GLY A 700 -4.53 16.60 -21.65
CA GLY A 700 -4.54 17.37 -20.40
C GLY A 700 -3.58 16.80 -19.39
N GLY A 701 -3.48 17.44 -18.24
CA GLY A 701 -2.61 17.00 -17.17
C GLY A 701 -2.45 17.99 -16.03
N SER A 702 -1.49 17.72 -15.19
CA SER A 702 -1.07 18.59 -14.10
C SER A 702 0.44 18.68 -13.98
N ILE A 703 0.91 19.81 -13.49
CA ILE A 703 2.30 20.04 -13.09
C ILE A 703 2.25 20.59 -11.68
N ASP A 704 2.93 19.95 -10.73
CA ASP A 704 3.04 20.37 -9.34
C ASP A 704 4.51 20.56 -8.97
N VAL A 705 4.83 21.65 -8.29
CA VAL A 705 6.15 21.95 -7.72
C VAL A 705 5.97 22.13 -6.22
N TYR A 706 6.72 21.39 -5.43
CA TYR A 706 6.60 21.44 -3.99
C TYR A 706 7.94 21.60 -3.28
N ASN A 707 7.87 22.18 -2.07
CA ASN A 707 8.97 22.28 -1.14
C ASN A 707 8.46 22.02 0.27
N LYS A 708 8.98 20.99 0.92
CA LYS A 708 8.60 20.52 2.24
C LYS A 708 9.81 20.51 3.16
N LYS A 709 9.71 21.17 4.30
CA LYS A 709 10.73 21.17 5.35
C LYS A 709 10.15 20.53 6.60
N THR A 710 10.80 19.47 7.10
CA THR A 710 10.49 18.85 8.40
C THR A 710 11.56 19.28 9.40
N THR A 711 11.13 19.81 10.52
CA THR A 711 11.96 20.26 11.65
C THR A 711 11.59 19.48 12.90
N ASP A 712 12.42 19.59 13.93
CA ASP A 712 12.19 18.89 15.20
C ASP A 712 12.14 17.36 15.02
N LEU A 713 12.99 16.80 14.14
CA LEU A 713 13.03 15.35 13.88
C LEU A 713 13.30 14.58 15.16
N LEU A 714 12.72 13.40 15.26
CA LEU A 714 12.91 12.50 16.37
C LEU A 714 14.20 11.68 16.20
N PHE A 715 15.18 11.91 17.05
CA PHE A 715 16.46 11.19 17.07
C PHE A 715 16.79 10.66 18.47
N TRP A 716 17.54 9.57 18.51
CA TRP A 716 18.18 9.08 19.71
C TRP A 716 19.53 9.75 19.86
N TYR A 717 19.65 10.60 20.87
CA TYR A 717 20.88 11.30 21.21
C TYR A 717 21.63 10.57 22.30
N SER A 718 22.94 10.40 22.14
CA SER A 718 23.82 9.93 23.20
C SER A 718 23.94 11.03 24.25
N VAL A 719 23.81 10.67 25.52
CA VAL A 719 23.88 11.60 26.65
C VAL A 719 24.80 11.04 27.72
N PRO A 720 25.54 11.91 28.47
CA PRO A 720 26.43 11.46 29.52
C PRO A 720 25.68 10.80 30.68
N THR A 721 26.24 9.74 31.23
CA THR A 721 25.78 9.04 32.45
C THR A 721 26.90 9.02 33.46
N PRO A 722 26.77 9.64 34.69
CA PRO A 722 25.69 10.55 35.08
C PRO A 722 25.78 11.92 34.39
N PRO A 723 24.78 12.85 34.45
CA PRO A 723 23.62 12.77 35.36
C PRO A 723 22.40 12.02 34.82
N ASN A 724 22.42 11.62 33.53
CA ASN A 724 21.32 10.88 32.94
C ASN A 724 21.31 9.44 33.48
N LEU A 725 20.12 8.84 33.55
CA LEU A 725 19.91 7.49 34.05
C LEU A 725 20.23 6.43 32.98
N TYR A 726 20.17 6.79 31.69
CA TYR A 726 20.42 5.94 30.54
C TYR A 726 21.29 6.70 29.53
N ASN A 727 22.09 6.00 28.73
CA ASN A 727 23.09 6.60 27.84
C ASN A 727 22.51 7.20 26.56
N THR A 728 21.20 7.02 26.29
CA THR A 728 20.51 7.65 25.17
C THR A 728 19.19 8.29 25.58
N THR A 729 18.75 9.29 24.84
CA THR A 729 17.47 9.94 25.03
C THR A 729 16.81 10.18 23.67
N LEU A 730 15.49 9.90 23.55
CA LEU A 730 14.71 10.32 22.39
C LEU A 730 14.36 11.78 22.55
N ALA A 731 14.79 12.61 21.60
CA ALA A 731 14.54 14.04 21.63
C ALA A 731 14.30 14.59 20.22
N ASN A 732 13.76 15.81 20.17
CA ASN A 732 13.52 16.53 18.92
C ASN A 732 14.76 17.34 18.54
N GLY A 733 15.32 17.06 17.39
CA GLY A 733 16.45 17.82 16.83
C GLY A 733 16.58 17.56 15.33
N GLY A 734 17.40 18.36 14.69
CA GLY A 734 17.66 18.21 13.29
C GLY A 734 16.50 18.62 12.35
N SER A 735 16.78 18.62 11.07
CA SER A 735 15.81 18.96 10.05
C SER A 735 16.16 18.38 8.68
N VAL A 736 15.14 18.10 7.87
CA VAL A 736 15.24 17.57 6.50
C VAL A 736 14.39 18.45 5.58
N ARG A 737 14.85 18.62 4.35
CA ARG A 737 14.13 19.31 3.28
C ARG A 737 13.92 18.37 2.11
N ASN A 738 12.68 18.27 1.63
CA ASN A 738 12.30 17.62 0.38
C ASN A 738 11.71 18.63 -0.60
N HIS A 739 12.13 18.56 -1.85
CA HIS A 739 11.53 19.35 -2.93
C HIS A 739 11.48 18.53 -4.21
N GLY A 740 10.54 18.86 -5.06
CA GLY A 740 10.36 18.09 -6.29
C GLY A 740 9.39 18.70 -7.27
N VAL A 741 9.31 18.02 -8.41
CA VAL A 741 8.41 18.34 -9.51
C VAL A 741 7.67 17.06 -9.89
N GLU A 742 6.35 17.17 -10.04
CA GLU A 742 5.46 16.10 -10.46
C GLU A 742 4.74 16.52 -11.73
N ILE A 743 4.70 15.65 -12.73
CA ILE A 743 4.00 15.88 -14.00
C ILE A 743 3.11 14.67 -14.27
N ALA A 744 1.84 14.93 -14.57
CA ALA A 744 0.91 13.93 -15.07
C ALA A 744 0.35 14.42 -16.41
N ILE A 745 0.37 13.55 -17.43
CA ILE A 745 -0.17 13.82 -18.76
C ILE A 745 -1.15 12.71 -19.08
N ASN A 746 -2.38 13.09 -19.42
CA ASN A 746 -3.44 12.21 -19.89
C ASN A 746 -3.75 12.57 -21.34
N ALA A 747 -3.74 11.60 -22.24
CA ALA A 747 -4.02 11.85 -23.63
C ALA A 747 -4.91 10.74 -24.24
N VAL A 748 -5.75 11.15 -25.19
CA VAL A 748 -6.51 10.28 -26.08
C VAL A 748 -6.07 10.59 -27.51
N PRO A 749 -4.89 10.06 -27.94
CA PRO A 749 -4.32 10.41 -29.24
C PRO A 749 -5.21 10.02 -30.41
N VAL A 750 -5.88 8.88 -30.30
CA VAL A 750 -6.79 8.38 -31.35
C VAL A 750 -8.12 7.99 -30.70
N ARG A 751 -9.22 8.54 -31.27
CA ARG A 751 -10.59 8.14 -30.95
C ARG A 751 -11.38 8.04 -32.25
N THR A 752 -11.84 6.83 -32.54
CA THR A 752 -12.71 6.54 -33.70
C THR A 752 -13.92 5.73 -33.23
N LYS A 753 -14.87 5.45 -34.09
CA LYS A 753 -16.07 4.64 -33.76
C LYS A 753 -15.72 3.26 -33.18
N ASN A 754 -14.64 2.63 -33.62
CA ASN A 754 -14.28 1.26 -33.23
C ASN A 754 -12.95 1.14 -32.47
N PHE A 755 -12.15 2.21 -32.41
CA PHE A 755 -10.82 2.17 -31.81
C PHE A 755 -10.59 3.42 -30.98
N GLU A 756 -10.13 3.19 -29.74
CA GLU A 756 -9.68 4.26 -28.84
C GLU A 756 -8.31 3.89 -28.27
N TRP A 757 -7.40 4.84 -28.26
CA TRP A 757 -6.13 4.76 -27.57
C TRP A 757 -6.09 5.83 -26.48
N LYS A 758 -5.97 5.41 -25.21
CA LYS A 758 -5.71 6.27 -24.06
C LYS A 758 -4.29 6.03 -23.57
N THR A 759 -3.60 7.09 -23.19
CA THR A 759 -2.28 7.00 -22.58
C THR A 759 -2.15 7.96 -21.40
N VAL A 760 -1.50 7.48 -20.34
CA VAL A 760 -1.20 8.27 -19.14
C VAL A 760 0.30 8.17 -18.90
N VAL A 761 0.96 9.31 -18.76
CA VAL A 761 2.37 9.41 -18.40
C VAL A 761 2.48 10.17 -17.09
N THR A 762 3.17 9.57 -16.11
CA THR A 762 3.49 10.21 -14.84
C THR A 762 5.00 10.31 -14.69
N LEU A 763 5.48 11.47 -14.27
CA LEU A 763 6.90 11.71 -13.99
C LEU A 763 7.01 12.45 -12.67
N ALA A 764 7.94 12.01 -11.81
CA ALA A 764 8.25 12.71 -10.58
C ALA A 764 9.77 12.78 -10.38
N HIS A 765 10.24 13.95 -10.01
CA HIS A 765 11.60 14.17 -9.52
C HIS A 765 11.53 14.60 -8.07
N ASN A 766 12.23 13.88 -7.19
CA ASN A 766 12.30 14.15 -5.77
C ASN A 766 13.75 14.28 -5.33
N ALA A 767 14.05 15.28 -4.52
CA ALA A 767 15.36 15.47 -3.90
C ALA A 767 15.19 15.74 -2.40
N SER A 768 15.95 15.04 -1.58
CA SER A 768 15.97 15.18 -0.14
C SER A 768 17.34 15.67 0.32
N LYS A 769 17.38 16.52 1.34
CA LYS A 769 18.60 17.06 1.92
C LYS A 769 18.51 17.10 3.43
N LEU A 770 19.49 16.56 4.12
CA LEU A 770 19.67 16.76 5.56
C LEU A 770 20.16 18.17 5.81
N LEU A 771 19.45 18.93 6.64
CA LEU A 771 19.83 20.31 6.95
C LEU A 771 20.59 20.42 8.27
N SER A 772 20.17 19.63 9.29
CA SER A 772 20.80 19.59 10.60
C SER A 772 20.50 18.27 11.29
N LEU A 773 21.41 17.78 12.12
CA LEU A 773 21.26 16.66 13.04
C LEU A 773 21.12 17.12 14.50
N SER A 774 21.54 18.32 14.80
CA SER A 774 21.63 18.88 16.15
C SER A 774 20.59 19.96 16.41
N ASN A 775 20.37 20.30 17.69
CA ASN A 775 19.67 21.48 18.16
C ASN A 775 20.44 22.12 19.31
N GLU A 776 19.88 23.19 19.92
CA GLU A 776 20.52 23.94 21.03
C GLU A 776 20.78 23.10 22.29
N LEU A 777 20.07 21.99 22.49
CA LEU A 777 20.13 21.14 23.69
C LEU A 777 20.90 19.84 23.47
N TYR A 778 20.91 19.34 22.24
CA TYR A 778 21.51 18.06 21.87
C TYR A 778 22.44 18.29 20.67
N GLU A 779 23.72 18.31 20.92
CA GLU A 779 24.76 18.34 19.90
C GLU A 779 25.18 16.91 19.54
N THR A 780 25.38 16.66 18.27
CA THR A 780 25.99 15.43 17.73
C THR A 780 26.92 15.84 16.59
N ASP A 781 27.76 14.92 16.13
CA ASP A 781 28.58 15.15 14.95
C ASP A 781 27.71 15.57 13.76
N SER A 782 28.29 16.34 12.84
CA SER A 782 27.60 16.80 11.61
C SER A 782 27.22 15.64 10.67
N TYR A 783 27.59 14.42 11.00
CA TYR A 783 27.28 13.22 10.24
C TYR A 783 27.00 12.00 11.13
N MET A 784 26.30 11.02 10.56
CA MET A 784 26.05 9.71 11.15
C MET A 784 26.31 8.63 10.08
N ASN A 785 27.12 7.63 10.40
CA ASN A 785 27.26 6.43 9.58
C ASN A 785 26.07 5.48 9.88
N VAL A 786 25.36 5.06 8.84
CA VAL A 786 24.12 4.28 8.92
C VAL A 786 24.09 3.20 7.85
N GLY A 787 23.09 2.33 7.93
CA GLY A 787 23.02 1.17 7.06
C GLY A 787 24.11 0.15 7.44
N GLY A 788 23.79 -1.12 7.50
CA GLY A 788 24.74 -2.15 7.89
C GLY A 788 24.67 -3.35 6.98
N LEU A 789 25.82 -3.92 6.65
CA LEU A 789 25.94 -5.23 6.07
C LEU A 789 26.25 -6.23 7.20
N GLY A 790 25.66 -7.42 7.11
CA GLY A 790 25.89 -8.49 8.07
C GLY A 790 27.27 -9.14 7.92
N GLU A 791 27.59 -10.06 8.82
CA GLU A 791 28.84 -10.86 8.76
C GLU A 791 28.98 -11.57 7.39
N PRO A 792 30.24 -11.69 6.93
CA PRO A 792 31.51 -11.26 7.53
C PRO A 792 31.92 -9.81 7.15
N ILE A 793 31.16 -9.07 6.36
CA ILE A 793 31.54 -7.70 5.94
C ILE A 793 31.45 -6.70 7.10
N SER A 794 30.36 -6.72 7.87
CA SER A 794 30.14 -5.95 9.13
C SER A 794 30.54 -4.46 9.09
N VAL A 795 30.15 -3.74 8.02
CA VAL A 795 30.41 -2.30 7.85
C VAL A 795 29.14 -1.52 7.64
N THR A 796 29.16 -0.22 7.96
CA THR A 796 28.12 0.73 7.54
C THR A 796 28.33 1.10 6.07
N THR A 797 27.22 1.31 5.36
CA THR A 797 27.22 1.52 3.90
C THR A 797 26.86 2.94 3.49
N HIS A 798 26.23 3.70 4.39
CA HIS A 798 25.73 5.04 4.11
C HIS A 798 26.23 6.04 5.14
N ARG A 799 26.27 7.31 4.74
CA ARG A 799 26.49 8.44 5.63
C ARG A 799 25.40 9.47 5.44
N MET A 800 24.78 9.85 6.53
CA MET A 800 23.92 11.02 6.60
C MET A 800 24.75 12.19 7.14
N GLU A 801 24.93 13.22 6.33
CA GLU A 801 25.76 14.40 6.68
C GLU A 801 24.96 15.68 6.44
N GLU A 802 25.12 16.65 7.34
CA GLU A 802 24.49 17.97 7.20
C GLU A 802 24.89 18.64 5.88
N GLY A 803 23.90 19.19 5.20
CA GLY A 803 24.10 19.81 3.92
C GLY A 803 24.11 18.86 2.72
N ARG A 804 23.98 17.55 2.91
CA ARG A 804 24.03 16.55 1.83
C ARG A 804 22.68 15.85 1.61
N PRO A 805 22.49 15.22 0.43
CA PRO A 805 21.32 14.38 0.16
C PRO A 805 21.25 13.17 1.10
N LEU A 806 20.02 12.71 1.42
CA LEU A 806 19.82 11.43 2.09
C LEU A 806 20.07 10.27 1.13
N GLY A 807 20.52 9.10 1.68
CA GLY A 807 20.70 7.87 0.93
C GLY A 807 22.02 7.78 0.15
N GLU A 808 23.02 8.58 0.49
CA GLU A 808 24.35 8.52 -0.13
C GLU A 808 25.17 7.36 0.44
N PHE A 809 25.71 6.55 -0.45
CA PHE A 809 26.66 5.51 -0.10
C PHE A 809 28.01 6.12 0.34
N TRP A 810 28.57 5.59 1.42
CA TRP A 810 29.84 5.96 2.00
C TRP A 810 30.71 4.72 2.16
N GLY A 811 31.84 4.66 1.46
CA GLY A 811 32.68 3.46 1.44
C GLY A 811 33.96 3.62 0.65
N LEU A 812 34.65 2.50 0.41
CA LEU A 812 35.92 2.43 -0.30
C LEU A 812 35.68 2.53 -1.82
N LYS A 813 36.41 3.43 -2.49
CA LYS A 813 36.38 3.54 -3.95
C LYS A 813 37.45 2.61 -4.54
N SER A 814 37.02 1.50 -5.14
CA SER A 814 37.92 0.61 -5.88
C SER A 814 38.03 1.04 -7.32
N VAL A 815 39.26 0.93 -7.88
CA VAL A 815 39.60 1.38 -9.24
C VAL A 815 40.26 0.28 -10.11
N GLY A 816 40.47 -0.88 -9.53
CA GLY A 816 41.11 -2.02 -10.22
C GLY A 816 41.44 -3.16 -9.26
N VAL A 817 42.19 -4.15 -9.77
CA VAL A 817 42.71 -5.28 -9.00
C VAL A 817 44.21 -5.37 -9.27
N SER A 818 45.01 -5.55 -8.23
CA SER A 818 46.44 -5.69 -8.30
C SER A 818 46.87 -7.09 -8.83
N GLU A 819 48.14 -7.27 -9.10
CA GLU A 819 48.75 -8.57 -9.43
C GLU A 819 48.63 -9.61 -8.32
N ASN A 820 48.42 -9.16 -7.08
CA ASN A 820 48.13 -10.02 -5.91
C ASN A 820 46.68 -10.46 -5.82
N GLY A 821 45.80 -10.00 -6.73
CA GLY A 821 44.37 -10.26 -6.71
C GLY A 821 43.59 -9.51 -5.61
N LEU A 822 44.12 -8.35 -5.18
CA LEU A 822 43.49 -7.48 -4.17
C LEU A 822 42.90 -6.23 -4.83
N PHE A 823 41.78 -5.72 -4.34
CA PHE A 823 41.27 -4.46 -4.82
C PHE A 823 42.25 -3.32 -4.65
N LEU A 824 42.37 -2.47 -5.65
CA LEU A 824 43.08 -1.20 -5.60
C LEU A 824 42.09 -0.12 -5.15
N ILE A 825 42.38 0.51 -4.01
CA ILE A 825 41.56 1.51 -3.37
C ILE A 825 42.12 2.90 -3.62
N GLU A 826 41.32 3.78 -4.21
CA GLU A 826 41.64 5.19 -4.38
C GLU A 826 41.21 5.95 -3.14
N LYS A 827 42.14 6.54 -2.41
CA LYS A 827 41.90 7.39 -1.23
C LYS A 827 41.30 8.75 -1.66
N PRO A 828 40.72 9.52 -0.70
CA PRO A 828 40.20 10.86 -0.99
C PRO A 828 41.24 11.85 -1.57
N ASP A 829 42.51 11.63 -1.29
CA ASP A 829 43.64 12.46 -1.84
C ASP A 829 44.10 11.99 -3.24
N GLY A 830 43.53 10.91 -3.77
CA GLY A 830 43.85 10.33 -5.10
C GLY A 830 44.95 9.29 -5.07
N GLU A 831 45.56 8.99 -3.94
CA GLU A 831 46.54 7.89 -3.81
C GLU A 831 45.82 6.54 -3.99
N VAL A 832 46.44 5.63 -4.75
CA VAL A 832 45.93 4.28 -4.98
C VAL A 832 46.76 3.27 -4.20
N VAL A 833 46.09 2.49 -3.32
CA VAL A 833 46.74 1.50 -2.45
C VAL A 833 46.02 0.16 -2.54
N GLU A 834 46.71 -0.94 -2.24
CA GLU A 834 46.09 -2.26 -2.14
C GLU A 834 45.18 -2.32 -0.91
N PHE A 835 44.05 -3.01 -1.04
CA PHE A 835 43.09 -3.22 0.03
C PHE A 835 43.71 -3.96 1.22
N THR A 836 43.37 -3.45 2.41
CA THR A 836 43.54 -4.17 3.69
C THR A 836 42.25 -4.15 4.49
N THR A 837 41.99 -5.16 5.29
CA THR A 837 40.76 -5.27 6.08
C THR A 837 40.55 -4.08 7.05
N ALA A 838 41.64 -3.50 7.56
CA ALA A 838 41.59 -2.32 8.43
C ALA A 838 40.94 -1.08 7.73
N MET A 839 41.14 -0.93 6.43
CA MET A 839 40.57 0.20 5.66
C MET A 839 39.04 0.21 5.67
N ALA A 840 38.42 -0.95 5.77
CA ALA A 840 36.96 -1.07 5.81
C ALA A 840 36.32 -0.39 7.03
N GLN A 841 37.07 -0.20 8.11
CA GLN A 841 36.60 0.47 9.32
C GLN A 841 37.12 1.91 9.46
N ASP A 842 38.09 2.31 8.63
CA ASP A 842 38.74 3.63 8.73
C ASP A 842 38.12 4.62 7.73
N ASP A 843 37.51 5.67 8.23
CA ASP A 843 36.89 6.73 7.44
C ASP A 843 37.90 7.54 6.58
N ALA A 844 39.21 7.48 6.89
CA ALA A 844 40.25 8.14 6.10
C ALA A 844 40.38 7.58 4.67
N TYR A 845 39.93 6.35 4.43
CA TYR A 845 39.95 5.68 3.13
C TYR A 845 38.62 5.77 2.37
N LYS A 846 37.55 6.24 3.03
CA LYS A 846 36.18 6.24 2.48
C LYS A 846 35.84 7.56 1.83
N GLN A 847 34.91 7.48 0.86
CA GLN A 847 34.35 8.63 0.18
C GLN A 847 32.92 8.38 -0.28
N TYR A 848 32.24 9.42 -0.76
CA TYR A 848 30.89 9.30 -1.31
C TYR A 848 30.93 8.61 -2.67
N LEU A 849 30.15 7.52 -2.80
CA LEU A 849 30.16 6.64 -3.97
C LEU A 849 28.90 6.76 -4.86
N GLY A 850 27.97 7.61 -4.49
CA GLY A 850 26.70 7.82 -5.19
C GLY A 850 25.51 7.69 -4.26
N ASN A 851 24.30 7.71 -4.82
CA ASN A 851 23.06 7.74 -4.04
C ASN A 851 22.17 6.54 -4.40
N GLY A 852 21.62 5.88 -3.38
CA GLY A 852 20.71 4.75 -3.51
C GLY A 852 19.24 5.12 -3.75
N LEU A 853 18.87 6.41 -3.60
CA LEU A 853 17.51 6.88 -3.88
C LEU A 853 17.40 7.29 -5.35
N PRO A 854 16.40 6.79 -6.10
CA PRO A 854 16.13 7.24 -7.46
C PRO A 854 15.83 8.73 -7.53
N LYS A 855 16.39 9.41 -8.53
CA LYS A 855 16.12 10.83 -8.80
C LYS A 855 14.84 11.05 -9.58
N VAL A 856 14.50 10.13 -10.49
CA VAL A 856 13.33 10.24 -11.37
C VAL A 856 12.55 8.94 -11.32
N TYR A 857 11.23 9.09 -11.18
CA TYR A 857 10.24 8.01 -11.25
C TYR A 857 9.33 8.27 -12.44
N LEU A 858 9.10 7.24 -13.25
CA LEU A 858 8.23 7.32 -14.43
C LEU A 858 7.23 6.16 -14.40
N GLY A 859 5.96 6.49 -14.65
CA GLY A 859 4.90 5.55 -14.96
C GLY A 859 4.35 5.84 -16.35
N TRP A 860 4.07 4.80 -17.14
CA TRP A 860 3.47 4.94 -18.47
C TRP A 860 2.47 3.84 -18.70
N SER A 861 1.19 4.24 -18.74
CA SER A 861 0.04 3.36 -19.01
C SER A 861 -0.48 3.59 -20.41
N ASN A 862 -0.80 2.53 -21.12
CA ASN A 862 -1.49 2.57 -22.41
C ASN A 862 -2.69 1.63 -22.38
N THR A 863 -3.83 2.10 -22.86
CA THR A 863 -5.03 1.30 -23.03
C THR A 863 -5.53 1.46 -24.46
N PHE A 864 -5.66 0.36 -25.15
CA PHE A 864 -6.19 0.28 -26.52
C PHE A 864 -7.51 -0.48 -26.49
N SER A 865 -8.56 0.10 -27.00
CA SER A 865 -9.86 -0.54 -27.13
C SER A 865 -10.21 -0.65 -28.62
N TYR A 866 -10.48 -1.86 -29.09
CA TYR A 866 -10.93 -2.13 -30.46
C TYR A 866 -12.16 -3.03 -30.47
N LYS A 867 -13.34 -2.46 -30.74
CA LYS A 867 -14.62 -3.15 -30.62
C LYS A 867 -14.76 -3.80 -29.22
N ASN A 868 -14.72 -5.15 -29.17
CA ASN A 868 -14.88 -5.93 -27.95
C ASN A 868 -13.53 -6.32 -27.28
N TRP A 869 -12.40 -5.97 -27.91
CA TRP A 869 -11.06 -6.21 -27.41
C TRP A 869 -10.55 -5.00 -26.62
N ASP A 870 -9.87 -5.26 -25.54
CA ASP A 870 -9.07 -4.27 -24.80
C ASP A 870 -7.65 -4.80 -24.57
N LEU A 871 -6.66 -3.94 -24.74
CA LEU A 871 -5.26 -4.21 -24.46
C LEU A 871 -4.74 -3.12 -23.53
N SER A 872 -4.21 -3.49 -22.37
CA SER A 872 -3.57 -2.56 -21.45
C SER A 872 -2.11 -2.93 -21.22
N MET A 873 -1.25 -1.91 -21.12
CA MET A 873 0.18 -2.05 -20.83
C MET A 873 0.56 -1.04 -19.75
N GLN A 874 1.29 -1.51 -18.73
CA GLN A 874 1.82 -0.66 -17.68
C GLN A 874 3.34 -0.79 -17.62
N PHE A 875 4.03 0.34 -17.81
CA PHE A 875 5.47 0.46 -17.64
C PHE A 875 5.78 1.28 -16.39
N THR A 876 6.86 0.90 -15.69
CA THR A 876 7.46 1.68 -14.60
C THR A 876 8.95 1.80 -14.82
N SER A 877 9.53 2.92 -14.38
CA SER A 877 10.96 3.17 -14.46
C SER A 877 11.45 3.98 -13.28
N GLN A 878 12.67 3.72 -12.85
CA GLN A 878 13.39 4.50 -11.87
C GLN A 878 14.78 4.80 -12.43
N LEU A 879 15.22 6.07 -12.33
CA LEU A 879 16.45 6.53 -12.98
C LEU A 879 17.29 7.37 -12.01
N GLY A 880 18.62 7.35 -12.23
CA GLY A 880 19.56 8.21 -11.55
C GLY A 880 19.95 7.76 -10.14
N PHE A 881 20.10 6.45 -9.92
CA PHE A 881 20.51 5.88 -8.64
C PHE A 881 21.50 4.72 -8.78
N LYS A 882 22.09 4.33 -7.66
CA LYS A 882 22.99 3.20 -7.53
C LYS A 882 22.35 2.10 -6.70
N ILE A 883 22.73 0.86 -6.98
CA ILE A 883 22.34 -0.32 -6.21
C ILE A 883 23.61 -1.01 -5.72
N LEU A 884 23.69 -1.25 -4.42
CA LEU A 884 24.64 -2.17 -3.85
C LEU A 884 24.13 -3.60 -4.08
N ASN A 885 24.82 -4.33 -4.92
CA ASN A 885 24.55 -5.73 -5.21
C ASN A 885 25.19 -6.59 -4.10
N GLU A 886 24.45 -6.81 -3.00
CA GLU A 886 24.93 -7.66 -1.91
C GLU A 886 25.29 -9.08 -2.36
N PRO A 887 24.46 -9.79 -3.19
CA PRO A 887 24.86 -11.10 -3.71
C PRO A 887 26.26 -11.11 -4.31
N ARG A 888 26.66 -10.10 -5.09
CA ARG A 888 28.01 -10.01 -5.60
C ARG A 888 29.05 -9.75 -4.51
N ALA A 889 28.79 -8.83 -3.59
CA ALA A 889 29.71 -8.49 -2.51
C ALA A 889 30.06 -9.70 -1.62
N TYR A 890 29.11 -10.62 -1.46
CA TYR A 890 29.27 -11.81 -0.64
C TYR A 890 29.70 -13.05 -1.42
N TYR A 891 29.25 -13.25 -2.66
CA TYR A 891 29.41 -14.50 -3.41
C TYR A 891 30.33 -14.39 -4.65
N GLU A 892 30.73 -13.19 -5.05
CA GLU A 892 31.78 -12.97 -6.05
C GLU A 892 33.15 -12.85 -5.35
N ASN A 893 33.53 -13.89 -4.59
CA ASN A 893 34.71 -13.90 -3.75
C ASN A 893 35.25 -15.33 -3.57
N ASN A 894 36.55 -15.45 -3.48
CA ASN A 894 37.27 -16.74 -3.38
C ASN A 894 37.69 -17.09 -1.94
N SER A 895 37.38 -16.24 -0.94
CA SER A 895 37.92 -16.35 0.42
C SER A 895 37.11 -17.22 1.38
N HIS A 896 35.93 -17.72 1.02
CA HIS A 896 35.05 -18.43 1.96
C HIS A 896 34.54 -19.79 1.46
N ALA A 897 33.87 -20.54 2.37
CA ALA A 897 33.46 -21.91 2.17
C ALA A 897 32.06 -22.09 1.53
N TYR A 898 31.42 -21.01 1.06
CA TYR A 898 30.12 -21.08 0.37
C TYR A 898 30.28 -21.22 -1.13
N ASN A 899 29.19 -21.61 -1.80
CA ASN A 899 29.13 -21.55 -3.26
C ASN A 899 29.27 -20.08 -3.74
N ARG A 900 29.76 -19.90 -4.95
CA ARG A 900 30.08 -18.59 -5.48
C ARG A 900 29.45 -18.35 -6.85
N LEU A 901 29.30 -17.09 -7.20
CA LEU A 901 28.84 -16.66 -8.52
C LEU A 901 29.88 -17.02 -9.60
N LYS A 902 29.42 -17.42 -10.77
CA LYS A 902 30.33 -17.69 -11.93
C LYS A 902 31.15 -16.46 -12.34
N SER A 903 30.61 -15.24 -12.08
CA SER A 903 31.32 -13.99 -12.36
C SER A 903 32.63 -13.80 -11.57
N VAL A 904 32.92 -14.60 -10.54
CA VAL A 904 34.18 -14.58 -9.82
C VAL A 904 35.37 -14.96 -10.71
N GLU A 905 35.11 -15.69 -11.81
CA GLU A 905 36.13 -16.03 -12.80
C GLU A 905 36.47 -14.87 -13.75
N GLU A 906 35.68 -13.81 -13.75
CA GLU A 906 35.89 -12.62 -14.55
C GLU A 906 36.78 -11.63 -13.82
N ALA A 907 37.70 -11.00 -14.53
CA ALA A 907 38.55 -9.95 -13.96
C ALA A 907 37.66 -8.68 -13.72
N PRO A 908 37.62 -8.14 -12.48
CA PRO A 908 36.89 -6.91 -12.20
C PRO A 908 37.33 -5.77 -13.12
N TYR A 909 36.37 -4.92 -13.52
CA TYR A 909 36.59 -3.79 -14.44
C TYR A 909 37.08 -4.16 -15.85
N GLY A 910 36.96 -5.44 -16.26
CA GLY A 910 37.58 -5.94 -17.49
C GLY A 910 39.12 -5.86 -17.48
N GLY A 911 39.71 -5.90 -16.30
CA GLY A 911 41.14 -5.86 -16.07
C GLY A 911 41.84 -7.15 -16.40
N GLN A 912 43.11 -7.27 -15.95
CA GLN A 912 43.95 -8.46 -16.21
C GLN A 912 43.86 -9.49 -15.08
N TYR A 913 43.59 -9.08 -13.86
CA TYR A 913 43.66 -9.90 -12.65
C TYR A 913 42.28 -10.16 -12.04
N THR A 914 42.05 -11.42 -11.64
CA THR A 914 40.86 -11.83 -10.87
C THR A 914 41.09 -11.66 -9.37
N LEU A 915 40.02 -11.67 -8.56
CA LEU A 915 40.12 -11.63 -7.10
C LEU A 915 40.73 -12.93 -6.56
N SER A 916 41.75 -12.78 -5.70
CA SER A 916 42.40 -13.93 -5.02
C SER A 916 41.59 -14.37 -3.81
N SER A 917 41.94 -15.54 -3.26
CA SER A 917 41.41 -16.03 -1.97
C SER A 917 41.84 -15.18 -0.76
N SER A 918 42.90 -14.35 -0.93
CA SER A 918 43.36 -13.40 0.08
C SER A 918 42.51 -12.11 0.13
N GLN A 919 41.69 -11.84 -0.89
CA GLN A 919 40.76 -10.71 -0.88
C GLN A 919 39.61 -11.01 0.08
N ALA A 920 39.59 -10.37 1.24
CA ALA A 920 38.47 -10.49 2.16
C ALA A 920 37.21 -9.89 1.56
N GLN A 921 36.04 -10.46 1.89
CA GLN A 921 34.75 -9.87 1.55
C GLN A 921 34.64 -8.46 2.14
N THR A 922 34.25 -7.51 1.32
CA THR A 922 34.20 -6.10 1.71
C THR A 922 33.25 -5.30 0.86
N PHE A 923 32.80 -4.15 1.36
CA PHE A 923 32.03 -3.18 0.61
C PHE A 923 32.95 -2.21 -0.13
N VAL A 924 32.96 -2.29 -1.46
CA VAL A 924 33.68 -1.38 -2.36
C VAL A 924 32.80 -0.91 -3.50
N SER A 925 33.19 0.18 -4.15
CA SER A 925 32.43 0.78 -5.26
C SER A 925 32.22 -0.15 -6.46
N TYR A 926 33.00 -1.21 -6.63
CA TYR A 926 32.83 -2.24 -7.66
C TYR A 926 31.46 -2.91 -7.61
N TYR A 927 30.92 -3.11 -6.41
CA TYR A 927 29.61 -3.73 -6.20
C TYR A 927 28.44 -2.73 -6.24
N LEU A 928 28.74 -1.42 -6.47
CA LEU A 928 27.73 -0.39 -6.69
C LEU A 928 27.40 -0.23 -8.18
N GLU A 929 26.34 -0.85 -8.60
CA GLU A 929 25.90 -0.86 -9.98
C GLU A 929 24.92 0.28 -10.31
N ASN A 930 24.69 0.51 -11.62
CA ASN A 930 23.66 1.42 -12.08
C ASN A 930 22.28 0.79 -11.90
N GLY A 931 21.40 1.42 -11.10
CA GLY A 931 20.06 0.93 -10.81
C GLY A 931 18.98 1.32 -11.84
N ASN A 932 19.33 2.05 -12.92
CA ASN A 932 18.35 2.48 -13.91
C ASN A 932 17.64 1.30 -14.57
N PHE A 933 16.30 1.39 -14.69
CA PHE A 933 15.52 0.36 -15.38
C PHE A 933 14.26 0.91 -16.04
N LEU A 934 13.75 0.16 -17.02
CA LEU A 934 12.41 0.25 -17.57
C LEU A 934 11.79 -1.15 -17.54
N LYS A 935 10.66 -1.30 -16.85
CA LYS A 935 9.99 -2.57 -16.58
C LYS A 935 8.57 -2.57 -17.15
N LEU A 936 8.21 -3.60 -17.91
CA LEU A 936 6.82 -3.90 -18.25
C LEU A 936 6.22 -4.67 -17.07
N THR A 937 5.51 -3.94 -16.21
CA THR A 937 4.97 -4.49 -14.97
C THR A 937 3.70 -5.28 -15.19
N ASN A 938 2.87 -4.87 -16.17
CA ASN A 938 1.65 -5.58 -16.52
C ASN A 938 1.33 -5.41 -18.01
N LEU A 939 0.87 -6.51 -18.63
CA LEU A 939 0.30 -6.57 -19.97
C LEU A 939 -0.97 -7.40 -19.90
N THR A 940 -2.13 -6.83 -20.26
CA THR A 940 -3.42 -7.54 -20.22
C THR A 940 -4.17 -7.40 -21.54
N LEU A 941 -4.61 -8.53 -22.10
CA LEU A 941 -5.48 -8.61 -23.27
C LEU A 941 -6.84 -9.16 -22.83
N GLY A 942 -7.90 -8.36 -22.98
CA GLY A 942 -9.26 -8.71 -22.64
C GLY A 942 -10.18 -8.82 -23.86
N TYR A 943 -11.22 -9.65 -23.72
CA TYR A 943 -12.30 -9.74 -24.68
C TYR A 943 -13.66 -9.78 -23.99
N THR A 944 -14.54 -8.85 -24.33
CA THR A 944 -15.92 -8.80 -23.86
C THR A 944 -16.83 -9.48 -24.87
N PHE A 945 -17.49 -10.57 -24.46
CA PHE A 945 -18.36 -11.37 -25.31
C PHE A 945 -19.65 -10.62 -25.62
N PRO A 946 -20.02 -10.45 -26.89
CA PRO A 946 -21.31 -9.88 -27.24
C PRO A 946 -22.43 -10.85 -26.89
N LEU A 947 -23.26 -10.51 -25.92
CA LEU A 947 -24.40 -11.32 -25.50
C LEU A 947 -25.66 -10.94 -26.28
N LYS A 948 -26.56 -11.94 -26.46
CA LYS A 948 -27.90 -11.68 -27.03
C LYS A 948 -28.71 -10.84 -26.05
N LYS A 949 -29.46 -9.84 -26.55
CA LYS A 949 -30.29 -8.91 -25.76
C LYS A 949 -31.33 -9.62 -24.85
N ASP A 950 -31.78 -10.81 -25.23
CA ASP A 950 -32.80 -11.60 -24.52
C ASP A 950 -32.23 -12.50 -23.41
N ASN A 951 -30.93 -12.43 -23.13
CA ASN A 951 -30.35 -13.22 -22.05
C ASN A 951 -30.76 -12.62 -20.70
N LYS A 952 -31.65 -13.33 -20.01
CA LYS A 952 -32.22 -12.90 -18.71
C LYS A 952 -31.26 -13.12 -17.53
N TRP A 953 -30.26 -14.01 -17.70
CA TRP A 953 -29.42 -14.47 -16.59
C TRP A 953 -28.04 -13.81 -16.57
N ILE A 954 -27.39 -13.71 -17.72
CA ILE A 954 -26.02 -13.18 -17.83
C ILE A 954 -26.06 -11.88 -18.64
N LYS A 955 -25.69 -10.77 -18.03
CA LYS A 955 -25.66 -9.41 -18.61
C LYS A 955 -24.30 -9.04 -19.19
N GLY A 956 -23.23 -9.65 -18.69
CA GLY A 956 -21.85 -9.39 -19.14
C GLY A 956 -20.94 -10.57 -18.95
N VAL A 957 -20.06 -10.83 -19.91
CA VAL A 957 -18.96 -11.80 -19.84
C VAL A 957 -17.72 -11.18 -20.42
N ARG A 958 -16.64 -11.12 -19.64
CA ARG A 958 -15.32 -10.70 -20.12
C ARG A 958 -14.30 -11.74 -19.68
N ALA A 959 -13.48 -12.25 -20.62
CA ALA A 959 -12.29 -13.05 -20.31
C ALA A 959 -11.03 -12.25 -20.62
N TYR A 960 -9.94 -12.51 -19.89
CA TYR A 960 -8.66 -11.85 -20.13
C TYR A 960 -7.47 -12.77 -19.87
N LEU A 961 -6.37 -12.46 -20.55
CA LEU A 961 -5.03 -13.00 -20.30
C LEU A 961 -4.15 -11.86 -19.83
N SER A 962 -3.38 -12.08 -18.78
CA SER A 962 -2.45 -11.09 -18.25
C SER A 962 -1.09 -11.71 -17.99
N GLY A 963 -0.04 -10.91 -18.16
CA GLY A 963 1.32 -11.24 -17.78
C GLY A 963 1.92 -10.12 -16.93
N ASP A 964 2.53 -10.51 -15.80
CA ASP A 964 3.14 -9.58 -14.86
C ASP A 964 4.65 -9.73 -14.84
N ASN A 965 5.37 -8.60 -14.76
CA ASN A 965 6.83 -8.53 -14.74
C ASN A 965 7.48 -9.27 -15.94
N LEU A 966 6.93 -9.11 -17.15
CA LEU A 966 7.33 -9.89 -18.33
C LEU A 966 8.78 -9.63 -18.73
N PHE A 967 9.25 -8.39 -18.66
CA PHE A 967 10.63 -8.04 -18.88
C PHE A 967 11.05 -6.76 -18.14
N CYS A 968 12.36 -6.64 -17.92
CA CYS A 968 13.01 -5.47 -17.35
C CYS A 968 14.26 -5.14 -18.18
N ILE A 969 14.30 -3.94 -18.74
CA ILE A 969 15.48 -3.41 -19.45
C ILE A 969 16.32 -2.69 -18.41
N THR A 970 17.51 -3.22 -18.11
CA THR A 970 18.42 -2.68 -17.09
C THR A 970 19.85 -3.15 -17.36
N GLY A 971 20.82 -2.36 -16.91
CA GLY A 971 22.22 -2.78 -16.81
C GLY A 971 22.59 -3.38 -15.45
N TYR A 972 21.61 -3.57 -14.54
CA TYR A 972 21.84 -4.17 -13.23
C TYR A 972 21.98 -5.69 -13.33
N SER A 973 23.05 -6.23 -12.75
CA SER A 973 23.38 -7.67 -12.86
C SER A 973 22.58 -8.55 -11.87
N GLY A 974 22.08 -7.99 -10.75
CA GLY A 974 21.36 -8.73 -9.71
C GLY A 974 19.95 -9.17 -10.13
N LEU A 975 19.12 -9.57 -9.15
CA LEU A 975 17.80 -10.17 -9.39
C LEU A 975 16.78 -9.17 -9.95
N ASP A 976 16.59 -8.02 -9.29
CA ASP A 976 15.59 -7.01 -9.67
C ASP A 976 16.03 -5.62 -9.18
N PRO A 977 16.15 -4.63 -10.08
CA PRO A 977 16.52 -3.27 -9.69
C PRO A 977 15.41 -2.51 -8.98
N GLU A 978 14.17 -3.00 -8.99
CA GLU A 978 13.06 -2.40 -8.23
C GLU A 978 13.13 -2.83 -6.77
N LEU A 979 13.71 -1.96 -5.93
CA LEU A 979 13.90 -2.24 -4.50
C LEU A 979 12.75 -1.67 -3.66
N SER A 980 12.38 -2.39 -2.60
CA SER A 980 11.27 -2.01 -1.70
C SER A 980 11.71 -1.41 -0.37
N ASN A 981 13.02 -1.10 -0.19
CA ASN A 981 13.49 -0.59 1.09
C ASN A 981 12.89 0.81 1.41
N PRO A 982 12.13 0.98 2.51
CA PRO A 982 11.46 2.23 2.83
C PRO A 982 12.37 3.28 3.49
N TYR A 983 13.55 2.90 3.99
CA TYR A 983 14.39 3.77 4.80
C TYR A 983 15.57 4.35 4.01
N PRO A 984 15.89 5.65 4.16
CA PRO A 984 17.03 6.26 3.49
C PRO A 984 18.37 5.70 3.99
N THR A 985 18.39 5.13 5.19
CA THR A 985 19.55 4.49 5.83
C THR A 985 20.00 3.20 5.14
N TYR A 986 19.13 2.59 4.32
CA TYR A 986 19.38 1.37 3.55
C TYR A 986 19.03 1.54 2.07
N ALA A 987 19.02 2.78 1.57
CA ALA A 987 18.63 3.08 0.21
C ALA A 987 19.54 2.37 -0.82
N GLY A 988 18.94 1.71 -1.81
CA GLY A 988 19.68 1.09 -2.90
C GLY A 988 20.44 -0.19 -2.51
N ILE A 989 20.13 -0.86 -1.40
CA ILE A 989 20.71 -2.17 -1.07
C ILE A 989 19.79 -3.28 -1.59
N ASP A 990 20.32 -4.14 -2.48
CA ASP A 990 19.66 -5.37 -2.92
C ASP A 990 20.17 -6.53 -2.07
N ALA A 991 19.41 -6.87 -1.03
CA ALA A 991 19.80 -7.83 -0.01
C ALA A 991 19.98 -9.25 -0.59
N ARG A 992 21.03 -9.95 -0.11
CA ARG A 992 21.33 -11.35 -0.48
C ARG A 992 20.26 -12.36 -0.03
N ASP A 993 19.46 -11.98 0.98
CA ASP A 993 18.43 -12.83 1.59
C ASP A 993 17.02 -12.56 1.00
N LYS A 994 16.97 -12.06 -0.23
CA LYS A 994 15.74 -11.66 -0.89
C LYS A 994 15.06 -12.84 -1.59
N TYR A 995 13.78 -13.05 -1.36
CA TYR A 995 12.96 -13.93 -2.20
C TYR A 995 12.87 -13.30 -3.60
N PRO A 996 13.30 -13.99 -4.67
CA PRO A 996 13.35 -13.40 -6.01
C PRO A 996 11.99 -12.92 -6.50
N SER A 997 11.99 -11.84 -7.29
CA SER A 997 10.77 -11.37 -7.96
C SER A 997 10.23 -12.40 -8.95
N LEU A 998 8.90 -12.44 -9.11
CA LEU A 998 8.22 -13.44 -9.93
C LEU A 998 7.76 -12.85 -11.25
N ARG A 999 7.75 -13.72 -12.28
CA ARG A 999 6.98 -13.54 -13.50
C ARG A 999 5.73 -14.38 -13.42
N SER A 1000 4.56 -13.80 -13.74
CA SER A 1000 3.28 -14.51 -13.62
C SER A 1000 2.48 -14.42 -14.92
N PHE A 1001 1.72 -15.50 -15.20
CA PHE A 1001 0.76 -15.57 -16.31
C PHE A 1001 -0.61 -15.91 -15.75
N THR A 1002 -1.60 -15.08 -16.07
CA THR A 1002 -2.92 -15.12 -15.46
C THR A 1002 -4.00 -15.25 -16.52
N PHE A 1003 -4.98 -16.12 -16.26
CA PHE A 1003 -6.25 -16.17 -16.99
C PHE A 1003 -7.38 -15.78 -16.04
N GLY A 1004 -8.23 -14.83 -16.46
CA GLY A 1004 -9.34 -14.37 -15.62
C GLY A 1004 -10.66 -14.29 -16.37
N LEU A 1005 -11.75 -14.33 -15.59
CA LEU A 1005 -13.13 -14.31 -16.04
C LEU A 1005 -13.97 -13.40 -15.16
N ASN A 1006 -14.69 -12.45 -15.77
CA ASN A 1006 -15.66 -11.58 -15.11
C ASN A 1006 -17.06 -11.86 -15.68
N LEU A 1007 -18.02 -12.11 -14.80
CA LEU A 1007 -19.42 -12.34 -15.09
C LEU A 1007 -20.29 -11.31 -14.40
N THR A 1008 -21.33 -10.83 -15.08
CA THR A 1008 -22.37 -9.96 -14.49
C THR A 1008 -23.74 -10.59 -14.76
N PHE A 1009 -24.56 -10.73 -13.73
CA PHE A 1009 -25.86 -11.37 -13.74
C PHE A 1009 -27.01 -10.37 -13.64
#